data_b631788418f6b833bbbab23dd148a280
#
_entry.id   b631788418f6b833bbbab23dd148a280
#
_cell.length_a   1.000
_cell.length_b   1.000
_cell.length_c   1.000
_cell.angle_alpha   90.00
_cell.angle_beta   90.00
_cell.angle_gamma   90.00
#
_symmetry.space_group_name_H-M   'P 1'
#
loop_
_entity.id
_entity.type
_entity.pdbx_description
1 polymer ?
#
loop_
_entity_poly.entity_id
_entity_poly.type
_entity_poly.pdbx_seq_one_letter_code
_entity_poly.pdbx_strand_id
1 'polypeptide(L)'
;MTNLWYPKQSPLVGLTGLAGGASSYFVRSATTGAGGDYKIPYSLRFKRTSGSAGTSMLQQLNVAGDPKKFTLSFWYKGGNHQNAGTPAFGGTCIVSAAAGNAGSVHRDYIGFPETDIFTVSANPSGSSWQHNESTRKFRDYGAWYHFVVKVDTANSTANERTVVWVNGERIDMSANISQNTEFAIGKQNYYMNWGRYTGENKDYLMAYLADCQYYDGSALDVSTFGYWSAPHQWTARKPAIQKVNAGITWSNTCTASNGFNSGSPATKGFDGNLGGTDHVLGDYGAGNSRVTFTPPTPIPFSTIRVYGGRDSALKDKNACQINGVNVSDYWSNGDGWKNFTNLPGVTSPLTSISALAKTTGQVAYWMAIEIDGKILVDGATDSTTLSFGNKGSHLKFEDASALGTDSSSNSNNWTPNGVTTTDGWDNDQFRDTPTPYEEIEDDITTVRGNFCTLNNNDRTNAITSSGTASNGDTGIVASSGTWRFIRGNMTLDGGKWYWEYQVPGSTDGSNGWQMGLLSKEFRNTSDQDVNSDAQYYWGRQVTGRYNNNVGGSGAQNGHFDTSPATGAWVMFAYDADAGKMWTGANGVWDTCSGSPNPATGTDPHWTGMPSSGLIPSIGIYGSSLLGKMRNGGNGFAYTPPTGFKPLCNNYLAPTVGIGASHFEAVSYAGDGISGQKVNQYRFSPALVWTKRYNSGAAWWNVFDRNRGVSTDNCLFLNATNAASSRNTQLTSFNDDGWTLGTNGDSNHSDGNFISYAWYGGSSQVTDTVGDVNVSRWTDTTAGISVMYYTGNGNQSCWLGHGLGKVPAFVIVKANGGSYEWIIKHQFNSSDKIFYLGGSSGTDAESTPTGGNQGKIANLDGATTTKLKVEGEGGNLHNVNVNGQAYVMYAFAEIPGFSSFGQYYGRTDFSNAFPFIPCGFTPRFIIGKTRNVGPRDWYIHDSQRDPRDPIGYNERTKCMLPNKSDAEVTQQAIDMVSNGFKIRNTSGGSNGNTNYYVYAAWARNPFKHAIGE
;
A
#
# COMPACT_ATOMS: atom_id res chain seq x y z
N MET A 1 36.50 43.19 -4.21
CA MET A 1 36.72 41.78 -3.77
C MET A 1 35.36 41.16 -3.57
N THR A 2 34.87 40.48 -4.56
CA THR A 2 33.58 39.88 -4.65
C THR A 2 33.68 38.39 -4.19
N ASN A 3 33.06 38.06 -3.09
CA ASN A 3 32.96 36.69 -2.63
C ASN A 3 31.97 35.95 -3.49
N LEU A 4 32.46 35.07 -4.35
CA LEU A 4 31.70 34.05 -5.03
C LEU A 4 31.47 32.87 -4.07
N TRP A 5 30.22 32.63 -3.66
CA TRP A 5 29.80 31.41 -2.97
C TRP A 5 29.64 30.29 -3.99
N TYR A 6 30.44 29.24 -3.88
CA TYR A 6 30.22 27.96 -4.54
C TYR A 6 29.44 27.05 -3.56
N PRO A 7 28.38 26.35 -4.00
CA PRO A 7 27.76 25.33 -3.17
C PRO A 7 28.75 24.19 -2.90
N LYS A 8 28.90 23.82 -1.64
CA LYS A 8 29.71 22.65 -1.23
C LYS A 8 29.16 21.40 -1.89
N GLN A 9 29.90 20.83 -2.82
CA GLN A 9 29.70 19.46 -3.26
C GLN A 9 30.10 18.52 -2.13
N SER A 10 29.21 17.62 -1.71
CA SER A 10 29.55 16.50 -0.83
C SER A 10 30.67 15.67 -1.48
N PRO A 11 31.67 15.22 -0.72
CA PRO A 11 32.76 14.47 -1.31
C PRO A 11 32.25 13.15 -1.87
N LEU A 12 32.44 12.95 -3.16
CA LEU A 12 32.35 11.64 -3.80
C LEU A 12 33.45 10.77 -3.15
N VAL A 13 33.07 9.82 -2.32
CA VAL A 13 33.99 8.75 -1.89
C VAL A 13 34.27 7.88 -3.11
N GLY A 14 35.44 8.02 -3.68
CA GLY A 14 35.86 7.23 -4.82
C GLY A 14 35.97 5.76 -4.44
N LEU A 15 35.12 4.94 -5.00
CA LEU A 15 35.27 3.50 -5.11
C LEU A 15 36.19 3.21 -6.30
N THR A 16 37.46 3.13 -6.05
CA THR A 16 38.41 2.52 -6.99
C THR A 16 38.47 1.02 -6.72
N GLY A 17 38.09 0.25 -7.72
CA GLY A 17 38.46 -1.16 -7.88
C GLY A 17 37.43 -2.17 -7.46
N LEU A 18 36.57 -2.56 -8.42
CA LEU A 18 36.17 -3.93 -8.68
C LEU A 18 35.61 -3.99 -10.10
N ALA A 19 36.37 -4.64 -10.97
CA ALA A 19 35.93 -4.99 -12.31
C ALA A 19 34.93 -6.14 -12.21
N GLY A 20 33.79 -6.01 -12.85
CA GLY A 20 32.85 -7.12 -13.07
C GLY A 20 31.40 -6.77 -12.81
N GLY A 21 30.65 -6.60 -13.89
CA GLY A 21 29.19 -6.58 -13.86
C GLY A 21 28.57 -5.20 -13.66
N ALA A 22 28.24 -4.54 -14.76
CA ALA A 22 27.46 -3.32 -14.75
C ALA A 22 26.03 -3.63 -14.27
N SER A 23 25.79 -3.54 -12.96
CA SER A 23 24.47 -3.22 -12.48
C SER A 23 24.22 -1.75 -12.80
N SER A 24 23.34 -1.48 -13.74
CA SER A 24 22.85 -0.13 -14.02
C SER A 24 22.14 0.40 -12.77
N TYR A 25 22.90 1.00 -11.87
CA TYR A 25 22.35 1.99 -10.98
C TYR A 25 21.82 3.10 -11.89
N PHE A 26 20.52 3.22 -11.96
CA PHE A 26 19.92 4.43 -12.45
C PHE A 26 20.33 5.56 -11.49
N VAL A 27 21.49 6.14 -11.73
CA VAL A 27 21.72 7.52 -11.35
C VAL A 27 20.53 8.27 -11.94
N ARG A 28 19.72 8.87 -11.11
CA ARG A 28 18.73 9.83 -11.52
C ARG A 28 19.45 10.81 -12.44
N SER A 29 19.44 10.56 -13.74
CA SER A 29 19.68 11.64 -14.69
C SER A 29 18.57 12.61 -14.39
N ALA A 30 18.92 13.78 -13.87
CA ALA A 30 18.04 14.92 -13.86
C ALA A 30 17.84 15.31 -15.32
N THR A 31 17.06 14.49 -16.03
CA THR A 31 16.33 15.00 -17.17
C THR A 31 15.36 15.99 -16.54
N THR A 32 15.66 17.25 -16.68
CA THR A 32 14.73 18.38 -16.56
C THR A 32 13.61 18.21 -17.59
N GLY A 33 12.91 17.08 -17.53
CA GLY A 33 11.57 16.94 -18.05
C GLY A 33 10.67 17.79 -17.13
N ALA A 34 9.86 18.63 -17.69
CA ALA A 34 9.03 19.69 -17.11
C ALA A 34 8.07 19.25 -15.98
N GLY A 35 8.59 18.70 -14.88
CA GLY A 35 7.94 18.25 -13.69
C GLY A 35 8.93 18.31 -12.53
N GLY A 36 9.45 19.51 -12.23
CA GLY A 36 10.19 19.75 -10.99
C GLY A 36 9.34 19.36 -9.80
N ASP A 37 9.98 18.93 -8.70
CA ASP A 37 9.33 18.47 -7.46
C ASP A 37 8.18 19.42 -7.06
N TYR A 38 6.96 19.09 -7.48
CA TYR A 38 5.78 19.86 -7.12
C TYR A 38 5.49 19.61 -5.64
N LYS A 39 5.60 20.66 -4.86
CA LYS A 39 5.44 20.64 -3.41
C LYS A 39 4.05 21.14 -3.05
N ILE A 40 3.32 20.35 -2.27
CA ILE A 40 2.04 20.74 -1.67
C ILE A 40 2.34 21.18 -0.24
N PRO A 41 2.22 22.49 0.07
CA PRO A 41 2.75 23.04 1.31
C PRO A 41 1.84 22.84 2.51
N TYR A 42 0.51 22.82 2.29
CA TYR A 42 -0.47 22.71 3.36
C TYR A 42 -1.69 21.90 2.94
N SER A 43 -2.35 21.31 3.94
CA SER A 43 -3.70 20.80 3.87
C SER A 43 -4.61 21.58 4.82
N LEU A 44 -5.92 21.48 4.57
CA LEU A 44 -6.95 21.96 5.46
C LEU A 44 -7.66 20.79 6.10
N ARG A 45 -7.74 20.81 7.43
CA ARG A 45 -8.54 19.86 8.20
C ARG A 45 -10.00 20.29 8.19
N PHE A 46 -10.85 19.40 7.69
CA PHE A 46 -12.30 19.52 7.79
C PHE A 46 -12.79 18.73 8.99
N LYS A 47 -13.62 19.36 9.82
CA LYS A 47 -14.17 18.78 11.03
C LYS A 47 -15.68 19.00 11.11
N ARG A 48 -16.35 18.08 11.76
CA ARG A 48 -17.76 18.21 12.08
C ARG A 48 -17.90 18.49 13.57
N THR A 49 -18.56 19.57 13.92
CA THR A 49 -18.78 19.97 15.31
C THR A 49 -20.16 19.54 15.82
N SER A 50 -21.13 19.38 14.91
CA SER A 50 -22.47 18.83 15.20
C SER A 50 -23.11 18.27 13.93
N GLY A 51 -24.32 17.74 14.01
CA GLY A 51 -25.07 17.26 12.85
C GLY A 51 -25.28 18.28 11.73
N SER A 52 -25.30 19.57 12.09
CA SER A 52 -25.58 20.70 11.18
C SER A 52 -24.49 21.78 11.18
N ALA A 53 -23.32 21.52 11.76
CA ALA A 53 -22.22 22.47 11.83
C ALA A 53 -20.86 21.77 11.65
N GLY A 54 -19.94 22.45 10.97
CA GLY A 54 -18.60 21.95 10.69
C GLY A 54 -17.84 22.89 9.79
N THR A 55 -16.65 22.44 9.34
CA THR A 55 -15.78 23.19 8.44
C THR A 55 -16.22 23.03 6.99
N SER A 56 -16.28 24.13 6.23
CA SER A 56 -16.49 24.12 4.79
C SER A 56 -15.88 25.35 4.11
N MET A 57 -15.65 25.24 2.79
CA MET A 57 -15.30 26.36 1.89
C MET A 57 -16.48 26.59 0.96
N LEU A 58 -17.05 27.80 0.99
CA LEU A 58 -18.23 28.19 0.23
C LEU A 58 -17.87 29.16 -0.88
N GLN A 59 -18.43 28.92 -2.07
CA GLN A 59 -18.35 29.84 -3.20
C GLN A 59 -19.73 30.04 -3.84
N GLN A 60 -20.03 31.25 -4.28
CA GLN A 60 -21.15 31.58 -5.16
C GLN A 60 -20.71 32.62 -6.18
N LEU A 61 -20.64 32.26 -7.45
CA LEU A 61 -20.16 33.14 -8.53
C LEU A 61 -21.29 33.47 -9.47
N ASN A 62 -21.41 34.78 -9.77
CA ASN A 62 -22.36 35.31 -10.76
C ASN A 62 -21.78 35.25 -12.20
N VAL A 63 -21.13 34.15 -12.53
CA VAL A 63 -20.64 33.86 -13.89
C VAL A 63 -21.10 32.45 -14.30
N ALA A 64 -21.34 32.29 -15.59
CA ALA A 64 -21.68 30.94 -16.11
C ALA A 64 -20.38 30.16 -16.35
N GLY A 65 -20.40 28.89 -15.97
CA GLY A 65 -19.45 27.88 -16.32
C GLY A 65 -20.07 26.81 -17.21
N ASP A 66 -19.42 25.69 -17.34
CA ASP A 66 -19.90 24.54 -18.11
C ASP A 66 -20.41 23.43 -17.18
N PRO A 67 -21.75 23.27 -17.01
CA PRO A 67 -22.32 22.27 -16.14
C PRO A 67 -22.24 20.84 -16.69
N LYS A 68 -21.75 20.67 -17.94
CA LYS A 68 -21.61 19.37 -18.61
C LYS A 68 -20.17 18.93 -18.71
N LYS A 69 -19.22 19.84 -18.51
CA LYS A 69 -17.79 19.54 -18.69
C LYS A 69 -16.94 20.24 -17.63
N PHE A 70 -16.27 19.46 -16.79
CA PHE A 70 -15.35 19.97 -15.79
C PHE A 70 -14.43 18.88 -15.25
N THR A 71 -13.37 19.30 -14.53
CA THR A 71 -12.48 18.39 -13.80
C THR A 71 -12.26 18.91 -12.38
N LEU A 72 -12.32 18.01 -11.41
CA LEU A 72 -11.89 18.23 -10.03
C LEU A 72 -10.63 17.40 -9.77
N SER A 73 -9.60 17.99 -9.18
CA SER A 73 -8.42 17.28 -8.68
C SER A 73 -8.16 17.69 -7.25
N PHE A 74 -7.98 16.71 -6.36
CA PHE A 74 -7.72 17.01 -4.94
C PHE A 74 -7.04 15.82 -4.27
N TRP A 75 -6.24 16.13 -3.26
CA TRP A 75 -5.69 15.14 -2.35
C TRP A 75 -6.58 15.03 -1.12
N TYR A 76 -6.84 13.81 -0.70
CA TYR A 76 -7.74 13.45 0.39
C TYR A 76 -7.05 12.48 1.34
N LYS A 77 -7.06 12.78 2.65
CA LYS A 77 -6.69 11.84 3.70
C LYS A 77 -7.89 11.65 4.62
N GLY A 78 -8.45 10.45 4.60
CA GLY A 78 -9.73 10.15 5.24
C GLY A 78 -9.66 10.15 6.75
N GLY A 79 -10.70 10.69 7.36
CA GLY A 79 -11.13 10.35 8.70
C GLY A 79 -12.22 9.29 8.65
N ASN A 80 -13.00 9.15 9.72
CA ASN A 80 -14.09 8.19 9.78
C ASN A 80 -15.26 8.59 8.86
N HIS A 81 -15.61 7.76 7.88
CA HIS A 81 -16.76 7.97 6.99
C HIS A 81 -18.10 7.71 7.68
N GLN A 82 -18.12 7.04 8.85
CA GLN A 82 -19.36 6.71 9.53
C GLN A 82 -19.98 7.92 10.23
N ASN A 83 -21.23 8.15 9.96
CA ASN A 83 -21.99 9.29 10.46
C ASN A 83 -22.84 8.90 11.69
N ALA A 84 -22.63 9.57 12.81
CA ALA A 84 -23.52 9.47 13.97
C ALA A 84 -24.70 10.44 13.81
N GLY A 85 -25.69 10.09 13.01
CA GLY A 85 -26.87 10.92 12.81
C GLY A 85 -27.73 10.42 11.67
N THR A 86 -28.84 11.08 11.37
CA THR A 86 -29.67 10.84 10.18
C THR A 86 -29.14 11.73 9.03
N PRO A 87 -28.12 11.29 8.26
CA PRO A 87 -27.60 12.06 7.15
C PRO A 87 -28.54 11.98 5.94
N ALA A 88 -28.44 12.94 5.02
CA ALA A 88 -29.18 12.89 3.77
C ALA A 88 -28.74 11.70 2.91
N PHE A 89 -27.43 11.35 2.97
CA PHE A 89 -26.80 10.20 2.28
C PHE A 89 -26.04 9.27 3.20
N GLY A 90 -26.04 9.51 4.51
CA GLY A 90 -25.37 8.65 5.48
C GLY A 90 -23.85 8.81 5.62
N GLY A 91 -23.20 9.68 4.83
CA GLY A 91 -21.76 9.72 4.72
C GLY A 91 -21.13 11.10 4.89
N THR A 92 -20.06 11.35 4.15
CA THR A 92 -19.27 12.59 4.17
C THR A 92 -19.17 13.16 2.75
N CYS A 93 -19.53 14.43 2.59
CA CYS A 93 -19.49 15.11 1.30
C CYS A 93 -18.15 15.85 1.12
N ILE A 94 -17.46 15.58 0.01
CA ILE A 94 -16.23 16.28 -0.35
C ILE A 94 -16.56 17.56 -1.12
N VAL A 95 -17.36 17.44 -2.20
CA VAL A 95 -17.77 18.55 -3.04
C VAL A 95 -19.27 18.44 -3.31
N SER A 96 -19.95 19.54 -3.23
CA SER A 96 -21.34 19.65 -3.66
C SER A 96 -21.67 21.03 -4.23
N ALA A 97 -22.72 21.08 -5.05
CA ALA A 97 -23.34 22.33 -5.48
C ALA A 97 -24.84 22.24 -5.44
N ALA A 98 -25.51 23.41 -5.26
CA ALA A 98 -26.97 23.50 -5.28
C ALA A 98 -27.46 24.91 -5.61
N ALA A 99 -28.69 25.03 -6.11
CA ALA A 99 -29.31 26.33 -6.42
C ALA A 99 -29.55 27.21 -5.19
N GLY A 100 -29.67 26.61 -4.00
CA GLY A 100 -29.84 27.31 -2.73
C GLY A 100 -29.12 26.62 -1.59
N ASN A 101 -29.00 27.32 -0.45
CA ASN A 101 -28.27 26.83 0.71
C ASN A 101 -29.05 25.77 1.54
N ALA A 102 -30.31 25.52 1.23
CA ALA A 102 -31.18 24.50 1.81
C ALA A 102 -32.37 24.18 0.91
N GLY A 103 -32.79 22.91 0.81
CA GLY A 103 -34.04 22.47 0.17
C GLY A 103 -34.10 22.65 -1.36
N SER A 104 -32.99 22.77 -2.03
CA SER A 104 -32.92 23.07 -3.46
C SER A 104 -33.20 21.85 -4.34
N VAL A 105 -33.90 22.08 -5.46
CA VAL A 105 -34.29 21.03 -6.41
C VAL A 105 -33.15 20.51 -7.30
N HIS A 106 -32.18 21.38 -7.69
CA HIS A 106 -31.02 21.02 -8.50
C HIS A 106 -29.77 20.98 -7.63
N ARG A 107 -29.14 19.82 -7.50
CA ARG A 107 -28.01 19.60 -6.57
C ARG A 107 -27.12 18.43 -6.97
N ASP A 108 -25.85 18.49 -6.57
CA ASP A 108 -24.84 17.47 -6.77
C ASP A 108 -24.28 16.99 -5.44
N TYR A 109 -23.71 15.78 -5.48
CA TYR A 109 -22.99 15.21 -4.36
C TYR A 109 -21.77 14.42 -4.89
N ILE A 110 -20.57 14.74 -4.42
CA ILE A 110 -19.34 14.00 -4.68
C ILE A 110 -18.70 13.71 -3.32
N GLY A 111 -18.54 12.43 -2.99
CA GLY A 111 -18.04 12.03 -1.69
C GLY A 111 -18.29 10.57 -1.37
N PHE A 112 -18.36 10.27 -0.08
CA PHE A 112 -18.54 8.91 0.43
C PHE A 112 -19.90 8.79 1.12
N PRO A 113 -20.88 8.08 0.54
CA PRO A 113 -22.05 7.61 1.29
C PRO A 113 -21.63 6.57 2.36
N GLU A 114 -22.58 6.04 3.13
CA GLU A 114 -22.33 5.17 4.29
C GLU A 114 -21.42 3.93 4.06
N THR A 115 -21.20 3.55 2.81
CA THR A 115 -20.61 2.24 2.44
C THR A 115 -19.11 2.27 2.12
N ASP A 116 -18.40 3.36 2.41
CA ASP A 116 -16.98 3.58 2.03
C ASP A 116 -16.72 3.57 0.51
N ILE A 117 -17.74 3.59 -0.34
CA ILE A 117 -17.62 3.73 -1.79
C ILE A 117 -17.62 5.21 -2.18
N PHE A 118 -16.88 5.54 -3.23
CA PHE A 118 -16.88 6.90 -3.78
C PHE A 118 -18.02 7.08 -4.77
N THR A 119 -18.76 8.17 -4.66
CA THR A 119 -19.87 8.47 -5.58
C THR A 119 -19.75 9.85 -6.20
N VAL A 120 -20.14 9.94 -7.47
CA VAL A 120 -20.38 11.18 -8.22
C VAL A 120 -21.84 11.18 -8.59
N SER A 121 -22.63 12.09 -8.00
CA SER A 121 -24.07 12.10 -8.15
C SER A 121 -24.61 13.44 -8.59
N ALA A 122 -25.56 13.42 -9.49
CA ALA A 122 -26.31 14.59 -9.95
C ALA A 122 -27.81 14.39 -9.75
N ASN A 123 -28.50 15.45 -9.36
CA ASN A 123 -29.98 15.51 -9.32
C ASN A 123 -30.47 16.74 -10.10
N PRO A 124 -30.51 16.67 -11.44
CA PRO A 124 -30.80 17.84 -12.29
C PRO A 124 -32.25 18.32 -12.19
N SER A 125 -33.18 17.46 -11.77
CA SER A 125 -34.63 17.78 -11.68
C SER A 125 -35.15 17.94 -10.25
N GLY A 126 -34.32 17.60 -9.24
CA GLY A 126 -34.73 17.56 -7.85
C GLY A 126 -35.56 16.33 -7.43
N SER A 127 -35.97 15.51 -8.38
CA SER A 127 -36.86 14.35 -8.12
C SER A 127 -36.13 13.02 -8.33
N SER A 128 -35.05 12.97 -9.10
CA SER A 128 -34.36 11.72 -9.44
C SER A 128 -32.83 11.91 -9.43
N TRP A 129 -32.18 11.14 -8.60
CA TRP A 129 -30.73 11.09 -8.53
C TRP A 129 -30.16 10.14 -9.59
N GLN A 130 -29.05 10.55 -10.17
CA GLN A 130 -28.19 9.72 -11.01
C GLN A 130 -26.89 9.50 -10.23
N HIS A 131 -26.68 8.27 -9.75
CA HIS A 131 -25.52 7.91 -8.97
C HIS A 131 -24.53 7.15 -9.83
N ASN A 132 -23.30 7.64 -9.90
CA ASN A 132 -22.18 6.93 -10.45
C ASN A 132 -21.25 6.52 -9.30
N GLU A 133 -21.22 5.22 -8.97
CA GLU A 133 -20.62 4.67 -7.76
C GLU A 133 -19.42 3.79 -8.10
N SER A 134 -18.39 3.89 -7.28
CA SER A 134 -17.21 3.04 -7.41
C SER A 134 -17.50 1.62 -6.90
N THR A 135 -16.82 0.65 -7.49
CA THR A 135 -16.75 -0.70 -6.94
C THR A 135 -15.71 -0.79 -5.81
N ARG A 136 -14.70 0.10 -5.81
CA ARG A 136 -13.64 0.19 -4.81
C ARG A 136 -14.14 0.82 -3.51
N LYS A 137 -13.72 0.24 -2.36
CA LYS A 137 -13.95 0.78 -1.01
C LYS A 137 -12.70 1.49 -0.49
N PHE A 138 -12.91 2.65 0.14
CA PHE A 138 -11.85 3.56 0.60
C PHE A 138 -11.76 3.53 2.13
N ARG A 139 -10.92 2.66 2.68
CA ARG A 139 -10.82 2.38 4.12
C ARG A 139 -9.43 2.61 4.68
N ASP A 140 -8.52 3.16 3.91
CA ASP A 140 -7.19 3.52 4.37
C ASP A 140 -7.19 4.94 4.94
N TYR A 141 -7.26 5.05 6.24
CA TYR A 141 -7.25 6.33 6.96
C TYR A 141 -5.83 6.80 7.28
N GLY A 142 -4.81 6.05 6.88
CA GLY A 142 -3.42 6.28 7.21
C GLY A 142 -2.63 7.08 6.18
N ALA A 143 -3.13 7.19 4.94
CA ALA A 143 -2.39 7.78 3.85
C ALA A 143 -3.26 8.66 2.94
N TRP A 144 -2.60 9.41 2.08
CA TRP A 144 -3.22 10.31 1.13
C TRP A 144 -3.67 9.58 -0.12
N TYR A 145 -4.88 9.90 -0.59
CA TYR A 145 -5.42 9.55 -1.90
C TYR A 145 -5.39 10.77 -2.81
N HIS A 146 -5.02 10.61 -4.05
CA HIS A 146 -5.23 11.61 -5.10
C HIS A 146 -6.45 11.25 -5.92
N PHE A 147 -7.50 12.04 -5.85
CA PHE A 147 -8.68 11.90 -6.68
C PHE A 147 -8.65 12.87 -7.86
N VAL A 148 -8.92 12.37 -9.06
CA VAL A 148 -9.22 13.17 -10.23
C VAL A 148 -10.57 12.73 -10.77
N VAL A 149 -11.54 13.65 -10.80
CA VAL A 149 -12.91 13.42 -11.29
C VAL A 149 -13.11 14.22 -12.56
N LYS A 150 -13.13 13.54 -13.68
CA LYS A 150 -13.44 14.13 -15.01
C LYS A 150 -14.91 13.94 -15.31
N VAL A 151 -15.59 15.02 -15.67
CA VAL A 151 -16.97 15.01 -16.14
C VAL A 151 -17.02 15.55 -17.56
N ASP A 152 -17.61 14.80 -18.49
CA ASP A 152 -17.99 15.23 -19.84
C ASP A 152 -19.28 14.52 -20.24
N THR A 153 -20.42 15.04 -19.78
CA THR A 153 -21.70 14.37 -20.00
C THR A 153 -22.18 14.45 -21.43
N ALA A 154 -21.58 15.28 -22.29
CA ALA A 154 -21.88 15.31 -23.71
C ALA A 154 -21.35 14.06 -24.44
N ASN A 155 -20.41 13.33 -23.83
CA ASN A 155 -19.82 12.13 -24.41
C ASN A 155 -20.89 11.07 -24.71
N SER A 156 -20.84 10.48 -25.91
CA SER A 156 -21.76 9.42 -26.32
C SER A 156 -21.57 8.12 -25.52
N THR A 157 -20.31 7.82 -25.13
CA THR A 157 -19.93 6.63 -24.38
C THR A 157 -20.23 6.83 -22.90
N ALA A 158 -21.09 5.99 -22.32
CA ALA A 158 -21.56 6.14 -20.94
C ALA A 158 -20.40 6.14 -19.92
N ASN A 159 -19.43 5.24 -20.07
CA ASN A 159 -18.27 5.12 -19.17
C ASN A 159 -17.27 6.30 -19.28
N GLU A 160 -17.40 7.15 -20.28
CA GLU A 160 -16.54 8.34 -20.48
C GLU A 160 -17.20 9.64 -20.00
N ARG A 161 -18.48 9.61 -19.61
CA ARG A 161 -19.21 10.80 -19.10
C ARG A 161 -18.74 11.25 -17.73
N THR A 162 -18.40 10.28 -16.90
CA THR A 162 -17.80 10.52 -15.57
C THR A 162 -16.68 9.50 -15.35
N VAL A 163 -15.46 9.97 -15.31
CA VAL A 163 -14.28 9.13 -15.11
C VAL A 163 -13.60 9.54 -13.82
N VAL A 164 -13.29 8.57 -12.98
CA VAL A 164 -12.60 8.82 -11.73
C VAL A 164 -11.28 8.05 -11.74
N TRP A 165 -10.20 8.74 -11.40
CA TRP A 165 -8.92 8.14 -11.10
C TRP A 165 -8.59 8.33 -9.63
N VAL A 166 -7.94 7.33 -9.07
CA VAL A 166 -7.40 7.37 -7.71
C VAL A 166 -5.93 6.96 -7.78
N ASN A 167 -5.05 7.82 -7.32
CA ASN A 167 -3.60 7.59 -7.33
C ASN A 167 -3.07 7.15 -8.71
N GLY A 168 -3.53 7.82 -9.76
CA GLY A 168 -3.12 7.53 -11.13
C GLY A 168 -3.83 6.37 -11.82
N GLU A 169 -4.61 5.58 -11.09
CA GLU A 169 -5.35 4.43 -11.63
C GLU A 169 -6.82 4.81 -11.86
N ARG A 170 -7.35 4.52 -13.05
CA ARG A 170 -8.77 4.63 -13.33
C ARG A 170 -9.53 3.56 -12.57
N ILE A 171 -10.54 3.97 -11.79
CA ILE A 171 -11.41 3.05 -11.05
C ILE A 171 -12.70 2.77 -11.83
N ASP A 172 -13.26 1.58 -11.59
CA ASP A 172 -14.54 1.20 -12.19
C ASP A 172 -15.71 1.92 -11.49
N MET A 173 -16.58 2.50 -12.31
CA MET A 173 -17.76 3.25 -11.88
C MET A 173 -19.03 2.67 -12.54
N SER A 174 -20.18 2.78 -11.91
CA SER A 174 -21.44 2.18 -12.40
C SER A 174 -22.01 2.78 -13.70
N ALA A 175 -21.45 3.89 -14.18
CA ALA A 175 -21.78 4.56 -15.45
C ALA A 175 -23.27 4.99 -15.62
N ASN A 176 -23.94 5.40 -14.54
CA ASN A 176 -25.36 5.72 -14.51
C ASN A 176 -25.71 7.20 -14.84
N ILE A 177 -24.72 8.04 -15.16
CA ILE A 177 -24.98 9.44 -15.57
C ILE A 177 -25.47 9.46 -17.03
N SER A 178 -26.64 10.04 -17.25
CA SER A 178 -27.25 10.15 -18.58
C SER A 178 -26.48 11.14 -19.47
N GLN A 179 -26.54 10.94 -20.79
CA GLN A 179 -25.96 11.89 -21.74
C GLN A 179 -26.58 13.29 -21.60
N ASN A 180 -25.75 14.32 -21.70
CA ASN A 180 -26.15 15.72 -21.53
C ASN A 180 -26.73 16.10 -20.16
N THR A 181 -26.55 15.30 -19.12
CA THR A 181 -26.87 15.68 -17.73
C THR A 181 -26.11 16.97 -17.38
N GLU A 182 -26.82 17.95 -16.84
CA GLU A 182 -26.22 19.15 -16.29
C GLU A 182 -26.06 19.00 -14.78
N PHE A 183 -24.83 19.16 -14.33
CA PHE A 183 -24.53 19.25 -12.90
C PHE A 183 -24.90 20.63 -12.34
N ALA A 184 -25.11 20.72 -11.04
CA ALA A 184 -25.23 22.01 -10.35
C ALA A 184 -23.88 22.73 -10.30
N ILE A 185 -22.78 21.99 -10.24
CA ILE A 185 -21.41 22.49 -10.48
C ILE A 185 -21.37 23.15 -11.87
N GLY A 186 -20.79 24.34 -11.98
CA GLY A 186 -20.73 25.11 -13.23
C GLY A 186 -21.91 26.06 -13.46
N LYS A 187 -23.05 25.92 -12.78
CA LYS A 187 -24.19 26.82 -13.00
C LYS A 187 -23.99 28.20 -12.35
N GLN A 188 -24.43 29.23 -13.04
CA GLN A 188 -24.40 30.63 -12.58
C GLN A 188 -25.24 30.80 -11.31
N ASN A 189 -24.74 31.56 -10.34
CA ASN A 189 -25.40 31.88 -9.06
C ASN A 189 -25.67 30.66 -8.15
N TYR A 190 -25.18 29.46 -8.48
CA TYR A 190 -25.30 28.30 -7.59
C TYR A 190 -24.20 28.32 -6.51
N TYR A 191 -24.57 27.84 -5.32
CA TYR A 191 -23.63 27.65 -4.22
C TYR A 191 -22.82 26.37 -4.46
N MET A 192 -21.52 26.45 -4.31
CA MET A 192 -20.62 25.32 -4.34
C MET A 192 -19.85 25.23 -3.02
N ASN A 193 -19.67 24.04 -2.46
CA ASN A 193 -18.94 23.82 -1.23
C ASN A 193 -17.90 22.71 -1.39
N TRP A 194 -16.74 22.92 -0.78
CA TRP A 194 -15.87 21.85 -0.34
C TRP A 194 -16.15 21.59 1.13
N GLY A 195 -16.29 20.30 1.50
CA GLY A 195 -16.39 19.86 2.89
C GLY A 195 -17.80 19.75 3.46
N ARG A 196 -18.87 19.99 2.70
CA ARG A 196 -20.24 19.72 3.13
C ARG A 196 -21.20 19.52 1.98
N TYR A 197 -22.36 18.91 2.28
CA TYR A 197 -23.49 18.88 1.36
C TYR A 197 -24.30 20.18 1.39
N THR A 198 -24.34 20.88 0.27
CA THR A 198 -24.90 22.22 0.15
C THR A 198 -26.41 22.23 0.34
N GLY A 199 -27.12 21.26 -0.20
CA GLY A 199 -28.59 21.26 -0.26
C GLY A 199 -29.30 21.17 1.08
N GLU A 200 -28.63 20.70 2.16
CA GLU A 200 -29.27 20.47 3.46
C GLU A 200 -28.42 20.86 4.67
N ASN A 201 -27.27 21.49 4.48
CA ASN A 201 -26.31 21.81 5.56
C ASN A 201 -25.94 20.61 6.44
N LYS A 202 -25.65 19.48 5.79
CA LYS A 202 -25.37 18.19 6.44
C LYS A 202 -24.13 17.56 5.83
N ASP A 203 -23.84 16.36 6.25
CA ASP A 203 -22.79 15.49 5.71
C ASP A 203 -21.42 16.19 5.62
N TYR A 204 -21.07 16.91 6.72
CA TYR A 204 -19.79 17.59 6.83
C TYR A 204 -18.65 16.59 6.75
N LEU A 205 -17.63 16.95 6.00
CA LEU A 205 -16.40 16.17 5.84
C LEU A 205 -15.62 16.07 7.17
N MET A 206 -15.09 14.89 7.45
CA MET A 206 -14.13 14.64 8.53
C MET A 206 -12.85 14.07 7.91
N ALA A 207 -12.02 14.92 7.36
CA ALA A 207 -10.82 14.54 6.61
C ALA A 207 -9.89 15.74 6.42
N TYR A 208 -8.74 15.48 5.79
CA TYR A 208 -7.87 16.54 5.28
C TYR A 208 -8.04 16.62 3.76
N LEU A 209 -8.05 17.85 3.23
CA LEU A 209 -7.95 18.12 1.81
C LEU A 209 -6.71 18.96 1.54
N ALA A 210 -6.03 18.69 0.43
CA ALA A 210 -4.90 19.47 -0.04
C ALA A 210 -4.97 19.65 -1.56
N ASP A 211 -4.42 20.75 -2.05
CA ASP A 211 -4.28 21.03 -3.49
C ASP A 211 -5.60 20.86 -4.26
N CYS A 212 -6.68 21.52 -3.77
CA CYS A 212 -8.02 21.38 -4.35
C CYS A 212 -8.15 22.25 -5.60
N GLN A 213 -8.37 21.61 -6.75
CA GLN A 213 -8.43 22.26 -8.05
C GLN A 213 -9.77 21.99 -8.74
N TYR A 214 -10.37 23.01 -9.30
CA TYR A 214 -11.56 22.95 -10.13
C TYR A 214 -11.27 23.58 -11.49
N TYR A 215 -11.40 22.81 -12.55
CA TYR A 215 -11.27 23.23 -13.95
C TYR A 215 -12.62 23.23 -14.60
N ASP A 216 -13.14 24.43 -14.89
CA ASP A 216 -14.43 24.65 -15.54
C ASP A 216 -14.27 24.57 -17.07
N GLY A 217 -15.18 23.86 -17.74
CA GLY A 217 -15.17 23.66 -19.18
C GLY A 217 -14.08 22.71 -19.73
N SER A 218 -13.30 22.07 -18.87
CA SER A 218 -12.18 21.22 -19.27
C SER A 218 -12.32 19.81 -18.71
N ALA A 219 -12.25 18.80 -19.58
CA ALA A 219 -12.20 17.37 -19.22
C ALA A 219 -10.73 16.88 -19.28
N LEU A 220 -10.03 16.97 -18.14
CA LEU A 220 -8.60 16.69 -18.02
C LEU A 220 -8.36 15.27 -17.50
N ASP A 221 -7.25 14.69 -17.90
CA ASP A 221 -6.84 13.37 -17.44
C ASP A 221 -5.90 13.46 -16.23
N VAL A 222 -5.75 12.35 -15.50
CA VAL A 222 -4.96 12.25 -14.27
C VAL A 222 -3.49 12.61 -14.45
N SER A 223 -2.92 12.34 -15.62
CA SER A 223 -1.54 12.69 -15.97
C SER A 223 -1.24 14.20 -15.94
N THR A 224 -2.29 15.02 -16.02
CA THR A 224 -2.18 16.48 -15.82
C THR A 224 -1.67 16.80 -14.43
N PHE A 225 -1.98 15.98 -13.41
CA PHE A 225 -1.83 16.28 -11.99
C PHE A 225 -0.80 15.42 -11.27
N GLY A 226 -0.38 14.28 -11.86
CA GLY A 226 0.56 13.37 -11.23
C GLY A 226 1.29 12.46 -12.21
N TYR A 227 2.21 11.64 -11.68
CA TYR A 227 2.98 10.66 -12.44
C TYR A 227 3.50 9.54 -11.52
N TRP A 228 3.87 8.42 -12.11
CA TRP A 228 4.52 7.32 -11.40
C TRP A 228 6.02 7.56 -11.30
N SER A 229 6.51 7.91 -10.11
CA SER A 229 7.94 8.14 -9.86
C SER A 229 8.72 6.84 -9.68
N ALA A 230 8.04 5.79 -9.22
CA ALA A 230 8.52 4.42 -9.12
C ALA A 230 7.31 3.47 -9.17
N PRO A 231 7.51 2.14 -9.27
CA PRO A 231 6.40 1.20 -9.18
C PRO A 231 5.58 1.44 -7.92
N HIS A 232 4.27 1.58 -8.09
CA HIS A 232 3.33 1.82 -7.00
C HIS A 232 3.56 3.12 -6.20
N GLN A 233 4.34 4.08 -6.72
CA GLN A 233 4.60 5.38 -6.09
C GLN A 233 4.05 6.51 -6.96
N TRP A 234 2.77 6.83 -6.76
CA TRP A 234 2.13 7.97 -7.42
C TRP A 234 2.56 9.29 -6.78
N THR A 235 2.99 10.23 -7.59
CA THR A 235 3.59 11.50 -7.15
C THR A 235 2.87 12.68 -7.79
N ALA A 236 2.59 13.72 -6.99
CA ALA A 236 2.02 14.96 -7.49
C ALA A 236 2.96 15.66 -8.48
N ARG A 237 2.39 16.33 -9.48
CA ARG A 237 3.12 17.22 -10.38
C ARG A 237 2.44 18.59 -10.46
N LYS A 238 3.21 19.60 -10.83
CA LYS A 238 2.63 20.89 -11.21
C LYS A 238 1.67 20.66 -12.38
N PRO A 239 0.41 21.08 -12.29
CA PRO A 239 -0.56 20.82 -13.33
C PRO A 239 -0.11 21.34 -14.70
N ALA A 240 -0.10 20.44 -15.69
CA ALA A 240 0.29 20.77 -17.06
C ALA A 240 -0.37 19.78 -18.03
N ILE A 241 -0.86 20.30 -19.16
CA ILE A 241 -1.34 19.44 -20.25
C ILE A 241 -0.14 18.75 -20.90
N GLN A 242 -0.21 17.43 -20.96
CA GLN A 242 0.79 16.64 -21.67
C GLN A 242 0.60 16.78 -23.17
N LYS A 243 1.68 17.09 -23.88
CA LYS A 243 1.67 17.17 -25.35
C LYS A 243 2.21 15.87 -25.92
N VAL A 244 1.37 15.12 -26.61
CA VAL A 244 1.73 13.85 -27.27
C VAL A 244 1.61 14.00 -28.78
N ASN A 245 0.45 14.44 -29.29
CA ASN A 245 0.24 14.70 -30.70
C ASN A 245 0.94 16.00 -31.15
N ALA A 246 1.75 15.92 -32.18
CA ALA A 246 2.52 17.05 -32.72
C ALA A 246 2.44 17.15 -34.27
N GLY A 247 1.24 16.83 -34.83
CA GLY A 247 1.04 16.79 -36.26
C GLY A 247 1.59 15.52 -36.92
N ILE A 248 1.91 14.48 -36.12
CA ILE A 248 2.46 13.22 -36.63
C ILE A 248 1.36 12.38 -37.23
N THR A 249 1.65 11.72 -38.36
CA THR A 249 0.80 10.68 -38.95
C THR A 249 1.24 9.33 -38.37
N TRP A 250 0.64 8.95 -37.25
CA TRP A 250 0.99 7.76 -36.44
C TRP A 250 0.79 6.45 -37.21
N SER A 251 -0.24 6.38 -38.09
CA SER A 251 -0.53 5.21 -38.92
C SER A 251 0.62 4.82 -39.84
N ASN A 252 1.44 5.79 -40.29
CA ASN A 252 2.62 5.54 -41.10
C ASN A 252 3.71 4.75 -40.38
N THR A 253 3.64 4.66 -39.06
CA THR A 253 4.62 3.95 -38.25
C THR A 253 4.15 2.54 -37.85
N CYS A 254 2.99 2.11 -38.35
CA CYS A 254 2.50 0.75 -38.20
C CYS A 254 2.96 -0.15 -39.32
N THR A 255 3.36 -1.37 -39.00
CA THR A 255 3.69 -2.43 -39.92
C THR A 255 2.85 -3.67 -39.61
N ALA A 256 2.62 -4.51 -40.61
CA ALA A 256 1.98 -5.81 -40.43
C ALA A 256 2.79 -6.88 -41.20
N SER A 257 3.12 -7.99 -40.52
CA SER A 257 4.05 -8.99 -41.04
C SER A 257 3.57 -9.66 -42.33
N ASN A 258 2.23 -9.79 -42.52
CA ASN A 258 1.60 -10.32 -43.71
C ASN A 258 0.58 -9.34 -44.35
N GLY A 259 0.78 -8.02 -44.09
CA GLY A 259 -0.15 -6.97 -44.51
C GLY A 259 -1.30 -6.74 -43.55
N PHE A 260 -2.05 -5.65 -43.81
CA PHE A 260 -3.26 -5.33 -43.06
C PHE A 260 -4.48 -5.98 -43.68
N ASN A 261 -5.44 -6.38 -42.87
CA ASN A 261 -6.75 -6.81 -43.36
C ASN A 261 -7.42 -5.67 -44.12
N SER A 262 -8.09 -6.00 -45.24
CA SER A 262 -8.60 -5.01 -46.22
C SER A 262 -9.59 -3.99 -45.63
N GLY A 263 -10.32 -4.36 -44.59
CA GLY A 263 -11.25 -3.47 -43.88
C GLY A 263 -10.68 -2.80 -42.64
N SER A 264 -9.43 -3.09 -42.28
CA SER A 264 -8.84 -2.73 -40.96
C SER A 264 -7.39 -2.21 -41.11
N PRO A 265 -7.16 -1.17 -41.93
CA PRO A 265 -5.83 -0.60 -42.13
C PRO A 265 -5.32 0.14 -40.90
N ALA A 266 -4.04 0.51 -40.89
CA ALA A 266 -3.39 1.22 -39.79
C ALA A 266 -4.12 2.52 -39.36
N THR A 267 -4.69 3.25 -40.33
CA THR A 267 -5.42 4.50 -40.09
C THR A 267 -6.59 4.36 -39.11
N LYS A 268 -7.20 3.17 -39.06
CA LYS A 268 -8.31 2.88 -38.13
C LYS A 268 -7.92 2.86 -36.62
N GLY A 269 -6.65 2.74 -36.32
CA GLY A 269 -6.13 2.81 -34.95
C GLY A 269 -5.75 4.23 -34.52
N PHE A 270 -5.85 5.21 -35.43
CA PHE A 270 -5.40 6.59 -35.20
C PHE A 270 -6.38 7.64 -35.75
N ASP A 271 -7.62 7.27 -36.01
CA ASP A 271 -8.68 8.20 -36.47
C ASP A 271 -9.50 8.82 -35.33
N GLY A 272 -9.25 8.40 -34.10
CA GLY A 272 -9.94 8.86 -32.88
C GLY A 272 -11.30 8.20 -32.63
N ASN A 273 -11.73 7.25 -33.46
CA ASN A 273 -12.97 6.52 -33.30
C ASN A 273 -12.83 5.34 -32.31
N LEU A 274 -13.85 5.10 -31.49
CA LEU A 274 -13.89 4.01 -30.50
C LEU A 274 -15.06 3.05 -30.76
N GLY A 275 -15.62 3.01 -31.93
CA GLY A 275 -16.84 2.24 -32.18
C GLY A 275 -16.89 1.48 -33.48
N GLY A 276 -17.68 0.41 -33.51
CA GLY A 276 -17.93 -0.38 -34.69
C GLY A 276 -16.78 -1.29 -35.13
N THR A 277 -16.47 -1.28 -36.41
CA THR A 277 -15.41 -2.09 -37.04
C THR A 277 -14.11 -1.29 -37.24
N ASP A 278 -13.96 -0.15 -36.58
CA ASP A 278 -12.82 0.76 -36.72
C ASP A 278 -11.61 0.29 -35.90
N HIS A 279 -10.99 -0.81 -36.30
CA HIS A 279 -9.81 -1.35 -35.62
C HIS A 279 -8.67 -1.67 -36.57
N VAL A 280 -7.45 -1.67 -36.04
CA VAL A 280 -6.26 -2.12 -36.81
C VAL A 280 -6.10 -3.63 -36.63
N LEU A 281 -6.02 -4.33 -37.75
CA LEU A 281 -5.92 -5.79 -37.77
C LEU A 281 -4.97 -6.28 -38.87
N GLY A 282 -4.13 -7.27 -38.54
CA GLY A 282 -3.29 -7.95 -39.54
C GLY A 282 -4.08 -8.89 -40.43
N ASP A 283 -3.64 -9.04 -41.68
CA ASP A 283 -4.25 -9.99 -42.62
C ASP A 283 -3.89 -11.44 -42.28
N TYR A 284 -4.84 -12.17 -41.70
CA TYR A 284 -4.68 -13.57 -41.30
C TYR A 284 -5.00 -14.55 -42.48
N GLY A 285 -5.51 -14.06 -43.60
CA GLY A 285 -5.76 -14.87 -44.82
C GLY A 285 -4.48 -15.41 -45.44
N ALA A 286 -3.37 -14.70 -45.28
CA ALA A 286 -2.05 -15.10 -45.75
C ALA A 286 -1.20 -15.82 -44.66
N GLY A 287 -1.78 -16.14 -43.54
CA GLY A 287 -1.12 -16.76 -42.36
C GLY A 287 -1.09 -15.80 -41.17
N ASN A 288 -0.43 -16.20 -40.08
CA ASN A 288 -0.32 -15.37 -38.88
C ASN A 288 0.22 -13.98 -39.18
N SER A 289 -0.51 -12.93 -38.85
CA SER A 289 -0.11 -11.55 -39.11
C SER A 289 -0.04 -10.78 -37.78
N ARG A 290 1.12 -10.17 -37.52
CA ARG A 290 1.33 -9.29 -36.37
C ARG A 290 1.39 -7.84 -36.81
N VAL A 291 0.47 -7.04 -36.32
CA VAL A 291 0.56 -5.59 -36.44
C VAL A 291 1.46 -5.05 -35.36
N THR A 292 2.37 -4.17 -35.71
CA THR A 292 3.27 -3.48 -34.76
C THR A 292 3.27 -1.99 -35.04
N PHE A 293 2.92 -1.22 -34.03
CA PHE A 293 3.11 0.22 -33.96
C PHE A 293 4.48 0.51 -33.35
N THR A 294 5.29 1.33 -33.99
CA THR A 294 6.60 1.77 -33.51
C THR A 294 6.66 3.29 -33.67
N PRO A 295 6.53 4.09 -32.61
CA PRO A 295 6.55 5.55 -32.73
C PRO A 295 7.89 6.00 -33.34
N PRO A 296 7.90 7.10 -34.15
CA PRO A 296 9.11 7.58 -34.83
C PRO A 296 10.22 8.01 -33.84
N THR A 297 9.80 8.42 -32.66
CA THR A 297 10.66 8.61 -31.47
C THR A 297 9.97 7.98 -30.26
N PRO A 298 10.71 7.33 -29.33
CA PRO A 298 10.12 6.79 -28.11
C PRO A 298 9.30 7.85 -27.36
N ILE A 299 8.05 7.53 -26.98
CA ILE A 299 7.11 8.45 -26.35
C ILE A 299 7.19 8.29 -24.82
N PRO A 300 7.71 9.27 -24.07
CA PRO A 300 7.61 9.24 -22.62
C PRO A 300 6.15 9.23 -22.17
N PHE A 301 5.82 8.43 -21.16
CA PHE A 301 4.47 8.37 -20.59
C PHE A 301 4.48 8.22 -19.07
N SER A 302 3.45 8.78 -18.45
CA SER A 302 3.06 8.51 -17.07
C SER A 302 1.90 7.53 -17.01
N THR A 303 0.99 7.62 -18.01
CA THR A 303 -0.12 6.68 -18.15
C THR A 303 -0.21 6.19 -19.60
N ILE A 304 -0.54 4.92 -19.78
CA ILE A 304 -0.76 4.29 -21.08
C ILE A 304 -1.94 3.35 -21.03
N ARG A 305 -2.85 3.48 -21.98
CA ARG A 305 -3.94 2.54 -22.20
C ARG A 305 -4.27 2.38 -23.68
N VAL A 306 -4.87 1.25 -24.01
CA VAL A 306 -5.23 0.92 -25.39
C VAL A 306 -6.71 0.55 -25.43
N TYR A 307 -7.46 1.13 -26.35
CA TYR A 307 -8.83 0.69 -26.65
C TYR A 307 -8.79 -0.40 -27.70
N GLY A 308 -9.25 -1.60 -27.35
CA GLY A 308 -9.19 -2.75 -28.24
C GLY A 308 -9.68 -4.00 -27.58
N GLY A 309 -9.51 -5.13 -28.25
CA GLY A 309 -9.97 -6.43 -27.79
C GLY A 309 -9.10 -7.58 -28.26
N ARG A 310 -9.33 -8.73 -27.63
CA ARG A 310 -8.73 -10.01 -28.04
C ARG A 310 -9.77 -11.10 -27.96
N ASP A 311 -9.90 -11.92 -29.01
CA ASP A 311 -10.81 -13.07 -29.00
C ASP A 311 -10.41 -14.09 -27.94
N SER A 312 -11.37 -14.62 -27.22
CA SER A 312 -11.17 -15.63 -26.18
C SER A 312 -10.56 -16.93 -26.71
N ALA A 313 -10.74 -17.20 -28.00
CA ALA A 313 -10.13 -18.33 -28.71
C ALA A 313 -8.66 -18.13 -29.09
N LEU A 314 -8.15 -16.90 -29.08
CA LEU A 314 -6.73 -16.61 -29.28
C LEU A 314 -5.95 -16.89 -27.99
N LYS A 315 -5.44 -18.10 -27.88
CA LYS A 315 -4.69 -18.58 -26.71
C LYS A 315 -3.20 -18.22 -26.75
N ASP A 316 -2.74 -17.55 -27.80
CA ASP A 316 -1.34 -17.14 -27.93
C ASP A 316 -1.00 -16.06 -26.89
N LYS A 317 -0.03 -16.37 -26.06
CA LYS A 317 0.37 -15.54 -24.92
C LYS A 317 1.14 -14.30 -25.32
N ASN A 318 1.80 -14.34 -26.45
CA ASN A 318 2.45 -13.18 -27.03
C ASN A 318 1.53 -12.47 -28.03
N ALA A 319 0.20 -12.70 -27.94
CA ALA A 319 -0.75 -12.05 -28.85
C ALA A 319 -0.68 -10.53 -28.78
N CYS A 320 -0.53 -9.97 -27.57
CA CYS A 320 -0.43 -8.53 -27.35
C CYS A 320 0.85 -8.20 -26.56
N GLN A 321 1.58 -7.19 -27.04
CA GLN A 321 2.83 -6.75 -26.40
C GLN A 321 2.92 -5.23 -26.36
N ILE A 322 3.52 -4.70 -25.30
CA ILE A 322 3.95 -3.30 -25.17
C ILE A 322 5.43 -3.29 -24.79
N ASN A 323 6.26 -2.59 -25.57
CA ASN A 323 7.72 -2.58 -25.42
C ASN A 323 8.34 -4.00 -25.41
N GLY A 324 7.73 -4.93 -26.16
CA GLY A 324 8.14 -6.33 -26.17
C GLY A 324 7.66 -7.16 -24.96
N VAL A 325 7.07 -6.52 -23.95
CA VAL A 325 6.48 -7.19 -22.78
C VAL A 325 5.12 -7.76 -23.14
N ASN A 326 4.90 -9.03 -22.79
CA ASN A 326 3.61 -9.67 -23.00
C ASN A 326 2.54 -9.06 -22.07
N VAL A 327 1.48 -8.52 -22.66
CA VAL A 327 0.33 -7.95 -21.96
C VAL A 327 -1.00 -8.63 -22.33
N SER A 328 -0.93 -9.81 -22.92
CA SER A 328 -2.11 -10.51 -23.45
C SER A 328 -3.16 -10.81 -22.38
N ASP A 329 -2.78 -11.03 -21.14
CA ASP A 329 -3.71 -11.31 -20.04
C ASP A 329 -4.47 -10.07 -19.56
N TYR A 330 -3.90 -8.90 -19.78
CA TYR A 330 -4.53 -7.61 -19.49
C TYR A 330 -5.31 -7.07 -20.68
N TRP A 331 -5.11 -7.66 -21.86
CA TRP A 331 -5.85 -7.36 -23.09
C TRP A 331 -7.07 -8.27 -23.20
N SER A 332 -8.09 -8.02 -22.39
CA SER A 332 -9.26 -8.89 -22.23
C SER A 332 -10.13 -8.99 -23.48
N ASN A 333 -11.01 -10.00 -23.50
CA ASN A 333 -11.99 -10.19 -24.55
C ASN A 333 -12.97 -9.01 -24.65
N GLY A 334 -13.37 -8.68 -25.88
CA GLY A 334 -14.29 -7.58 -26.19
C GLY A 334 -13.63 -6.19 -26.20
N ASP A 335 -14.33 -5.26 -26.85
CA ASP A 335 -13.89 -3.87 -26.98
C ASP A 335 -13.92 -3.14 -25.64
N GLY A 336 -12.91 -2.31 -25.39
CA GLY A 336 -12.84 -1.47 -24.22
C GLY A 336 -11.43 -0.97 -23.93
N TRP A 337 -11.33 0.01 -23.04
CA TRP A 337 -10.05 0.49 -22.56
C TRP A 337 -9.36 -0.56 -21.70
N LYS A 338 -8.12 -0.87 -22.03
CA LYS A 338 -7.20 -1.74 -21.30
C LYS A 338 -6.11 -0.86 -20.73
N ASN A 339 -5.96 -0.84 -19.40
CA ASN A 339 -4.95 -0.02 -18.74
C ASN A 339 -3.65 -0.83 -18.57
N PHE A 340 -2.57 -0.28 -19.09
CA PHE A 340 -1.23 -0.87 -19.01
C PHE A 340 -0.27 -0.01 -18.19
N THR A 341 -0.79 1.05 -17.59
CA THR A 341 -0.02 1.91 -16.70
C THR A 341 0.46 1.11 -15.50
N ASN A 342 1.74 1.26 -15.19
CA ASN A 342 2.35 0.62 -14.00
C ASN A 342 2.34 -0.92 -14.01
N LEU A 343 2.10 -1.56 -15.16
CA LEU A 343 2.29 -3.01 -15.27
C LEU A 343 3.78 -3.37 -15.19
N PRO A 344 4.14 -4.43 -14.45
CA PRO A 344 5.51 -4.90 -14.40
C PRO A 344 6.11 -5.11 -15.80
N GLY A 345 7.29 -4.56 -16.04
CA GLY A 345 7.98 -4.61 -17.33
C GLY A 345 7.51 -3.59 -18.37
N VAL A 346 6.30 -3.03 -18.28
CA VAL A 346 5.84 -1.95 -19.14
C VAL A 346 6.36 -0.62 -18.61
N THR A 347 7.47 -0.17 -19.14
CA THR A 347 8.18 1.02 -18.68
C THR A 347 8.18 2.13 -19.72
N SER A 348 8.15 3.38 -19.28
CA SER A 348 8.38 4.55 -20.12
C SER A 348 9.86 4.57 -20.58
N PRO A 349 10.15 4.97 -21.84
CA PRO A 349 9.22 5.42 -22.87
C PRO A 349 8.56 4.28 -23.66
N LEU A 350 7.43 4.56 -24.34
CA LEU A 350 6.81 3.65 -25.28
C LEU A 350 7.68 3.52 -26.54
N THR A 351 8.08 2.31 -26.85
CA THR A 351 8.87 1.97 -28.03
C THR A 351 8.09 1.12 -29.03
N SER A 352 7.11 0.34 -28.59
CA SER A 352 6.26 -0.44 -29.48
C SER A 352 4.97 -0.93 -28.83
N ILE A 353 3.93 -1.14 -29.66
CA ILE A 353 2.72 -1.91 -29.31
C ILE A 353 2.48 -2.91 -30.43
N SER A 354 2.16 -4.17 -30.10
CA SER A 354 1.84 -5.17 -31.13
C SER A 354 0.65 -6.05 -30.77
N ALA A 355 -0.10 -6.47 -31.80
CA ALA A 355 -1.24 -7.37 -31.74
C ALA A 355 -1.20 -8.42 -32.86
N LEU A 356 -1.58 -9.67 -32.54
CA LEU A 356 -1.50 -10.83 -33.42
C LEU A 356 -2.87 -11.23 -33.92
N ALA A 357 -2.97 -11.53 -35.22
CA ALA A 357 -4.11 -12.16 -35.86
C ALA A 357 -3.68 -13.48 -36.50
N LYS A 358 -4.42 -14.58 -36.24
CA LYS A 358 -4.13 -15.93 -36.74
C LYS A 358 -5.17 -16.45 -37.70
N THR A 359 -6.43 -16.40 -37.31
CA THR A 359 -7.59 -16.88 -38.13
C THR A 359 -8.82 -16.09 -37.71
N THR A 360 -9.93 -16.25 -38.48
CA THR A 360 -11.23 -15.72 -38.03
C THR A 360 -11.57 -16.24 -36.62
N GLY A 361 -11.91 -15.32 -35.70
CA GLY A 361 -12.18 -15.63 -34.29
C GLY A 361 -10.95 -15.92 -33.43
N GLN A 362 -9.74 -15.67 -33.95
CA GLN A 362 -8.48 -15.73 -33.20
C GLN A 362 -7.63 -14.49 -33.51
N VAL A 363 -8.13 -13.33 -33.13
CA VAL A 363 -7.49 -12.02 -33.40
C VAL A 363 -7.35 -11.18 -32.12
N ALA A 364 -6.29 -10.37 -32.10
CA ALA A 364 -6.15 -9.22 -31.21
C ALA A 364 -5.97 -7.96 -32.06
N TYR A 365 -6.53 -6.85 -31.59
CA TYR A 365 -6.59 -5.60 -32.33
C TYR A 365 -6.68 -4.39 -31.38
N TRP A 366 -6.44 -3.19 -31.90
CA TRP A 366 -6.74 -1.94 -31.20
C TRP A 366 -7.45 -0.94 -32.12
N MET A 367 -8.19 -0.02 -31.49
CA MET A 367 -8.89 1.10 -32.14
C MET A 367 -8.26 2.44 -31.78
N ALA A 368 -7.64 2.53 -30.58
CA ALA A 368 -6.97 3.73 -30.13
C ALA A 368 -5.86 3.42 -29.12
N ILE A 369 -4.84 4.25 -29.13
CA ILE A 369 -3.75 4.28 -28.13
C ILE A 369 -3.84 5.61 -27.42
N GLU A 370 -3.87 5.61 -26.11
CA GLU A 370 -3.88 6.81 -25.28
C GLU A 370 -2.62 6.88 -24.43
N ILE A 371 -1.96 8.00 -24.50
CA ILE A 371 -0.76 8.35 -23.74
C ILE A 371 -1.06 9.61 -22.93
N ASP A 372 -0.91 9.53 -21.62
CA ASP A 372 -1.09 10.66 -20.70
C ASP A 372 -2.43 11.40 -20.91
N GLY A 373 -3.52 10.63 -21.09
CA GLY A 373 -4.87 11.14 -21.34
C GLY A 373 -5.12 11.68 -22.74
N LYS A 374 -4.18 11.47 -23.66
CA LYS A 374 -4.32 11.90 -25.05
C LYS A 374 -4.32 10.70 -25.98
N ILE A 375 -5.36 10.59 -26.80
CA ILE A 375 -5.43 9.61 -27.87
C ILE A 375 -4.47 10.04 -28.99
N LEU A 376 -3.69 9.11 -29.50
CA LEU A 376 -2.86 9.32 -30.67
C LEU A 376 -3.78 9.40 -31.92
N VAL A 377 -3.81 10.55 -32.57
CA VAL A 377 -4.65 10.80 -33.76
C VAL A 377 -3.79 11.38 -34.89
N ASP A 378 -3.95 10.84 -36.09
CA ASP A 378 -3.20 11.26 -37.26
C ASP A 378 -3.37 12.76 -37.55
N GLY A 379 -2.24 13.45 -37.67
CA GLY A 379 -2.20 14.88 -37.95
C GLY A 379 -2.68 15.80 -36.83
N ALA A 380 -3.12 15.27 -35.70
CA ALA A 380 -3.60 16.08 -34.58
C ALA A 380 -2.45 16.84 -33.87
N THR A 381 -2.77 18.01 -33.32
CA THR A 381 -1.86 18.83 -32.52
C THR A 381 -2.51 19.15 -31.18
N ASP A 382 -1.89 18.74 -30.09
CA ASP A 382 -2.42 19.00 -28.75
C ASP A 382 -2.22 20.44 -28.31
N SER A 383 -3.24 21.02 -27.67
CA SER A 383 -3.09 22.28 -26.93
C SER A 383 -2.18 22.05 -25.70
N THR A 384 -1.34 23.03 -25.41
CA THR A 384 -0.51 23.07 -24.19
C THR A 384 -1.01 24.10 -23.18
N THR A 385 -2.11 24.81 -23.50
CA THR A 385 -2.66 25.85 -22.65
C THR A 385 -3.63 25.23 -21.62
N LEU A 386 -3.24 25.26 -20.35
CA LEU A 386 -4.12 24.87 -19.25
C LEU A 386 -4.94 26.10 -18.80
N SER A 387 -6.25 25.98 -18.82
CA SER A 387 -7.17 27.04 -18.39
C SER A 387 -8.10 26.52 -17.31
N PHE A 388 -8.24 27.29 -16.24
CA PHE A 388 -9.22 27.00 -15.17
C PHE A 388 -10.67 27.30 -15.60
N GLY A 389 -10.90 27.96 -16.75
CA GLY A 389 -12.23 28.39 -17.18
C GLY A 389 -12.80 29.50 -16.31
N ASN A 390 -14.09 29.87 -16.53
CA ASN A 390 -14.67 31.02 -15.86
C ASN A 390 -14.88 30.85 -14.34
N LYS A 391 -15.28 29.66 -13.90
CA LYS A 391 -15.58 29.33 -12.49
C LYS A 391 -14.45 28.55 -11.81
N GLY A 392 -13.45 28.15 -12.53
CA GLY A 392 -12.36 27.34 -12.00
C GLY A 392 -11.54 28.05 -10.94
N SER A 393 -10.93 27.29 -10.05
CA SER A 393 -10.16 27.78 -8.90
C SER A 393 -9.13 26.76 -8.43
N HIS A 394 -8.14 27.24 -7.65
CA HIS A 394 -7.10 26.42 -7.05
C HIS A 394 -6.85 26.83 -5.59
N LEU A 395 -7.25 25.97 -4.64
CA LEU A 395 -7.06 26.18 -3.21
C LEU A 395 -5.83 25.43 -2.72
N LYS A 396 -4.80 26.14 -2.31
CA LYS A 396 -3.56 25.60 -1.74
C LYS A 396 -3.49 25.66 -0.23
N PHE A 397 -4.35 26.46 0.41
CA PHE A 397 -4.41 26.69 1.85
C PHE A 397 -3.09 27.25 2.45
N GLU A 398 -2.33 28.03 1.68
CA GLU A 398 -1.00 28.54 2.08
C GLU A 398 -1.09 29.67 3.09
N ASP A 399 -2.03 30.59 2.90
CA ASP A 399 -2.18 31.79 3.73
C ASP A 399 -3.18 31.54 4.87
N ALA A 400 -2.70 31.42 6.09
CA ALA A 400 -3.52 31.23 7.30
C ALA A 400 -4.55 32.35 7.52
N SER A 401 -4.29 33.58 7.03
CA SER A 401 -5.20 34.73 7.14
C SER A 401 -6.25 34.72 6.03
N ALA A 402 -6.05 33.95 4.96
CA ALA A 402 -6.89 33.96 3.76
C ALA A 402 -6.97 32.56 3.09
N LEU A 403 -7.33 31.55 3.86
CA LEU A 403 -7.35 30.14 3.42
C LEU A 403 -8.22 29.84 2.19
N GLY A 404 -9.19 30.72 1.90
CA GLY A 404 -10.03 30.61 0.71
C GLY A 404 -9.47 31.30 -0.53
N THR A 405 -8.24 31.77 -0.51
CA THR A 405 -7.62 32.46 -1.66
C THR A 405 -7.48 31.49 -2.84
N ASP A 406 -8.01 31.90 -3.98
CA ASP A 406 -7.83 31.21 -5.25
C ASP A 406 -6.45 31.53 -5.83
N SER A 407 -5.59 30.54 -5.94
CA SER A 407 -4.25 30.62 -6.52
C SER A 407 -4.24 30.44 -8.05
N SER A 408 -5.40 30.29 -8.68
CA SER A 408 -5.53 30.33 -10.14
C SER A 408 -5.44 31.78 -10.67
N SER A 409 -5.47 31.96 -11.97
CA SER A 409 -5.52 33.31 -12.59
C SER A 409 -6.89 33.98 -12.47
N ASN A 410 -7.92 33.32 -11.94
CA ASN A 410 -9.31 33.77 -11.98
C ASN A 410 -9.69 34.65 -10.78
N SER A 411 -8.97 34.56 -9.66
CA SER A 411 -9.31 35.19 -8.38
C SER A 411 -10.71 34.81 -7.86
N ASN A 412 -11.15 33.62 -8.11
CA ASN A 412 -12.43 33.07 -7.68
C ASN A 412 -12.33 32.56 -6.22
N ASN A 413 -12.20 33.51 -5.28
CA ASN A 413 -11.99 33.20 -3.85
C ASN A 413 -13.18 32.48 -3.21
N TRP A 414 -12.87 31.71 -2.19
CA TRP A 414 -13.82 30.94 -1.38
C TRP A 414 -13.93 31.53 0.02
N THR A 415 -15.10 31.41 0.63
CA THR A 415 -15.36 31.85 2.00
C THR A 415 -15.19 30.66 2.96
N PRO A 416 -14.21 30.71 3.88
CA PRO A 416 -14.07 29.70 4.93
C PRO A 416 -15.20 29.81 5.95
N ASN A 417 -15.80 28.69 6.33
CA ASN A 417 -16.81 28.60 7.39
C ASN A 417 -16.36 27.59 8.45
N GLY A 418 -16.43 27.96 9.73
CA GLY A 418 -16.09 27.06 10.84
C GLY A 418 -14.62 26.67 10.89
N VAL A 419 -13.74 27.35 10.17
CA VAL A 419 -12.29 27.14 10.13
C VAL A 419 -11.63 27.93 11.25
N THR A 420 -10.67 27.33 11.92
CA THR A 420 -9.85 27.95 12.96
C THR A 420 -8.39 27.96 12.54
N THR A 421 -7.72 29.11 12.59
CA THR A 421 -6.27 29.25 12.33
C THR A 421 -5.50 29.72 13.55
N THR A 422 -6.15 29.74 14.72
CA THR A 422 -5.49 30.05 15.99
C THR A 422 -4.47 28.96 16.29
N ASP A 423 -3.27 29.38 16.68
CA ASP A 423 -2.20 28.45 17.02
C ASP A 423 -2.63 27.40 18.05
N GLY A 424 -2.18 26.21 17.86
CA GLY A 424 -2.45 25.11 18.74
C GLY A 424 -3.20 23.96 18.07
N TRP A 425 -3.73 23.04 18.92
CA TRP A 425 -4.40 21.83 18.45
C TRP A 425 -5.65 22.10 17.59
N ASP A 426 -6.33 23.21 17.83
CA ASP A 426 -7.55 23.61 17.09
C ASP A 426 -7.25 24.24 15.73
N ASN A 427 -6.00 24.57 15.41
CA ASN A 427 -5.61 25.06 14.09
C ASN A 427 -5.95 24.02 13.01
N ASP A 428 -6.70 24.44 11.99
CA ASP A 428 -7.17 23.58 10.90
C ASP A 428 -6.24 23.60 9.67
N GLN A 429 -5.24 24.52 9.63
CA GLN A 429 -4.17 24.49 8.64
C GLN A 429 -3.05 23.54 9.09
N PHE A 430 -2.74 22.54 8.28
CA PHE A 430 -1.78 21.49 8.61
C PHE A 430 -0.63 21.39 7.61
N ARG A 431 0.53 20.99 8.10
CA ARG A 431 1.68 20.55 7.30
C ARG A 431 1.60 19.07 6.91
N ASP A 432 0.51 18.38 7.27
CA ASP A 432 0.18 17.02 6.83
C ASP A 432 -0.20 17.07 5.35
N THR A 433 0.68 16.60 4.49
CA THR A 433 0.54 16.72 3.02
C THR A 433 1.03 15.44 2.33
N PRO A 434 0.61 15.19 1.07
CA PRO A 434 1.04 14.01 0.33
C PRO A 434 2.49 14.08 -0.17
N THR A 435 3.15 15.23 -0.10
CA THR A 435 4.51 15.44 -0.62
C THR A 435 5.51 15.64 0.54
N PRO A 436 6.31 14.61 0.91
CA PRO A 436 7.26 14.73 2.01
C PRO A 436 8.49 15.55 1.60
N TYR A 437 8.75 16.65 2.33
CA TYR A 437 9.95 17.49 2.18
C TYR A 437 10.18 18.39 3.40
N GLU A 438 11.34 18.96 3.52
CA GLU A 438 11.64 20.11 4.40
C GLU A 438 11.72 21.38 3.57
N GLU A 439 11.06 22.44 4.00
CA GLU A 439 11.15 23.76 3.34
C GLU A 439 12.49 24.42 3.67
N ILE A 440 12.91 24.28 4.93
CA ILE A 440 14.22 24.68 5.43
C ILE A 440 14.89 23.43 5.96
N GLU A 441 16.08 23.10 5.45
CA GLU A 441 16.84 21.93 5.85
C GLU A 441 17.14 21.96 7.37
N ASP A 442 16.89 20.82 8.02
CA ASP A 442 17.03 20.64 9.47
C ASP A 442 16.07 21.44 10.36
N ASP A 443 15.12 22.19 9.79
CA ASP A 443 14.08 22.86 10.57
C ASP A 443 12.82 22.03 10.66
N ILE A 444 12.65 21.33 11.78
CA ILE A 444 11.48 20.46 12.05
C ILE A 444 10.15 21.22 12.04
N THR A 445 10.16 22.55 12.17
CA THR A 445 8.93 23.36 12.11
C THR A 445 8.48 23.59 10.67
N THR A 446 9.32 23.32 9.69
CA THR A 446 9.04 23.49 8.25
C THR A 446 8.80 22.18 7.50
N VAL A 447 8.90 21.02 8.19
CA VAL A 447 8.68 19.70 7.54
C VAL A 447 7.23 19.54 7.04
N ARG A 448 7.12 18.91 5.90
CA ARG A 448 5.88 18.49 5.23
C ARG A 448 5.92 16.98 5.01
N GLY A 449 4.74 16.38 4.92
CA GLY A 449 4.59 14.95 4.65
C GLY A 449 3.38 14.37 5.34
N ASN A 450 3.24 13.04 5.31
CA ASN A 450 2.17 12.32 5.98
C ASN A 450 2.49 12.20 7.49
N PHE A 451 1.78 12.96 8.31
CA PHE A 451 1.93 12.91 9.76
C PHE A 451 1.12 11.76 10.38
N CYS A 452 1.63 11.23 11.50
CA CYS A 452 0.93 10.21 12.26
C CYS A 452 -0.40 10.72 12.80
N THR A 453 -1.48 10.04 12.45
CA THR A 453 -2.82 10.24 12.99
C THR A 453 -3.29 8.98 13.72
N LEU A 454 -4.33 9.08 14.55
CA LEU A 454 -4.91 7.93 15.24
C LEU A 454 -5.68 7.06 14.24
N ASN A 455 -5.35 5.76 14.20
CA ASN A 455 -5.82 4.86 13.16
C ASN A 455 -7.21 4.27 13.48
N ASN A 456 -8.23 4.72 12.80
CA ASN A 456 -9.59 4.19 12.97
C ASN A 456 -9.75 2.70 12.63
N ASN A 457 -8.83 2.13 11.84
CA ASN A 457 -8.79 0.68 11.62
C ASN A 457 -8.28 -0.09 12.83
N ASP A 458 -7.55 0.57 13.76
CA ASP A 458 -6.82 -0.05 14.86
C ASP A 458 -7.30 0.47 16.22
N ARG A 459 -8.54 0.22 16.53
CA ARG A 459 -9.21 0.67 17.75
C ARG A 459 -9.98 -0.46 18.42
N THR A 460 -10.23 -0.33 19.72
CA THR A 460 -11.16 -1.20 20.45
C THR A 460 -12.62 -0.91 20.05
N ASN A 461 -13.49 -1.89 20.13
CA ASN A 461 -14.84 -1.84 19.56
C ASN A 461 -15.77 -0.77 20.13
N ALA A 462 -15.68 -0.45 21.38
CA ALA A 462 -16.63 0.46 22.03
C ALA A 462 -16.25 1.94 21.92
N ILE A 463 -15.41 2.28 20.97
CA ILE A 463 -15.41 3.62 20.40
C ILE A 463 -16.61 3.65 19.43
N THR A 464 -17.81 3.90 19.99
CA THR A 464 -19.04 4.03 19.19
C THR A 464 -19.00 5.26 18.30
N SER A 465 -19.99 5.40 17.43
CA SER A 465 -20.12 6.51 16.49
C SER A 465 -20.20 7.92 17.12
N SER A 466 -20.44 8.02 18.42
CA SER A 466 -20.28 9.25 19.21
C SER A 466 -18.88 9.43 19.80
N GLY A 467 -18.00 8.44 19.67
CA GLY A 467 -16.65 8.38 20.21
C GLY A 467 -15.59 8.08 19.17
N THR A 468 -15.80 8.48 17.94
CA THR A 468 -14.81 8.34 16.86
C THR A 468 -13.65 9.27 17.08
N ALA A 469 -12.49 8.91 16.53
CA ALA A 469 -11.39 9.84 16.37
C ALA A 469 -11.95 11.09 15.72
N SER A 470 -11.90 12.20 16.42
CA SER A 470 -12.49 13.44 16.00
C SER A 470 -11.42 14.41 15.51
N ASN A 471 -11.82 15.43 14.78
CA ASN A 471 -10.90 16.47 14.32
C ASN A 471 -9.73 15.92 13.49
N GLY A 472 -10.02 15.15 12.43
CA GLY A 472 -8.99 14.64 11.52
C GLY A 472 -8.08 13.61 12.18
N ASP A 473 -8.67 12.73 13.02
CA ASP A 473 -7.98 11.62 13.69
C ASP A 473 -6.79 12.04 14.58
N THR A 474 -6.83 13.24 15.12
CA THR A 474 -5.92 13.70 16.19
C THR A 474 -6.61 13.77 17.56
N GLY A 475 -7.87 13.36 17.64
CA GLY A 475 -8.65 13.28 18.88
C GLY A 475 -9.42 11.97 18.99
N ILE A 476 -9.63 11.49 20.22
CA ILE A 476 -10.39 10.29 20.55
C ILE A 476 -11.43 10.61 21.61
N VAL A 477 -12.64 10.11 21.43
CA VAL A 477 -13.69 10.19 22.45
C VAL A 477 -14.13 8.77 22.82
N ALA A 478 -14.09 8.42 24.11
CA ALA A 478 -14.63 7.18 24.64
C ALA A 478 -16.06 7.36 25.14
N SER A 479 -16.91 6.31 25.01
CA SER A 479 -18.34 6.38 25.30
C SER A 479 -18.79 5.46 26.45
N SER A 480 -17.90 4.77 27.14
CA SER A 480 -18.28 3.84 28.24
C SER A 480 -17.19 3.69 29.29
N GLY A 481 -17.54 3.18 30.47
CA GLY A 481 -16.65 2.95 31.62
C GLY A 481 -15.70 1.75 31.46
N THR A 482 -15.13 1.52 30.30
CA THR A 482 -14.11 0.49 30.02
C THR A 482 -12.94 1.10 29.27
N TRP A 483 -11.77 0.47 29.35
CA TRP A 483 -10.58 0.92 28.63
C TRP A 483 -10.76 0.85 27.12
N ARG A 484 -10.34 1.90 26.43
CA ARG A 484 -10.39 2.06 24.99
C ARG A 484 -9.04 2.53 24.47
N PHE A 485 -8.43 1.74 23.60
CA PHE A 485 -7.15 2.03 23.00
C PHE A 485 -7.28 2.28 21.51
N ILE A 486 -6.47 3.20 21.04
CA ILE A 486 -6.24 3.44 19.62
C ILE A 486 -4.74 3.67 19.40
N ARG A 487 -4.17 3.00 18.40
CA ARG A 487 -2.80 3.24 17.95
C ARG A 487 -2.78 4.25 16.81
N GLY A 488 -1.64 4.90 16.64
CA GLY A 488 -1.37 5.71 15.46
C GLY A 488 -1.19 4.88 14.19
N ASN A 489 -1.13 5.54 13.05
CA ASN A 489 -0.90 4.91 11.75
C ASN A 489 0.57 4.81 11.35
N MET A 490 1.51 5.15 12.23
CA MET A 490 2.95 5.15 11.94
C MET A 490 3.70 4.28 12.94
N THR A 491 4.43 3.30 12.41
CA THR A 491 5.38 2.49 13.17
C THR A 491 6.71 3.23 13.24
N LEU A 492 7.24 3.36 14.46
CA LEU A 492 8.52 4.04 14.70
C LEU A 492 9.66 3.02 14.59
N ASP A 493 10.43 3.13 13.54
CA ASP A 493 11.50 2.20 13.20
C ASP A 493 12.82 2.98 13.09
N GLY A 494 13.62 2.99 14.18
CA GLY A 494 14.85 3.80 14.28
C GLY A 494 14.58 5.29 14.48
N GLY A 495 15.64 6.07 14.71
CA GLY A 495 15.59 7.53 14.85
C GLY A 495 15.10 8.04 16.21
N LYS A 496 14.92 9.35 16.30
CA LYS A 496 14.50 10.05 17.54
C LYS A 496 13.21 10.79 17.29
N TRP A 497 12.19 10.49 18.09
CA TRP A 497 10.81 10.91 17.88
C TRP A 497 10.27 11.71 19.05
N TYR A 498 9.43 12.74 18.76
CA TYR A 498 8.76 13.57 19.77
C TYR A 498 7.29 13.76 19.42
N TRP A 499 6.43 13.63 20.42
CA TRP A 499 4.99 13.91 20.31
C TRP A 499 4.41 14.27 21.69
N GLU A 500 3.17 14.78 21.68
CA GLU A 500 2.47 15.21 22.89
C GLU A 500 1.04 14.68 22.90
N TYR A 501 0.55 14.36 24.12
CA TYR A 501 -0.85 14.06 24.35
C TYR A 501 -1.42 15.00 25.40
N GLN A 502 -2.69 15.49 25.20
CA GLN A 502 -3.38 16.27 26.22
C GLN A 502 -4.13 15.36 27.18
N VAL A 503 -3.99 15.62 28.48
CA VAL A 503 -4.72 14.95 29.55
C VAL A 503 -6.22 15.23 29.38
N PRO A 504 -7.06 14.20 29.12
CA PRO A 504 -8.51 14.39 29.00
C PRO A 504 -9.12 14.77 30.36
N GLY A 505 -10.25 15.45 30.33
CA GLY A 505 -11.05 15.68 31.54
C GLY A 505 -11.46 14.36 32.15
N SER A 506 -11.23 14.16 33.45
CA SER A 506 -11.70 12.99 34.21
C SER A 506 -12.82 13.41 35.16
N THR A 507 -13.91 12.64 35.12
CA THR A 507 -14.99 12.77 36.13
C THR A 507 -14.85 11.81 37.29
N ASP A 508 -13.98 10.80 37.18
CA ASP A 508 -13.91 9.67 38.11
C ASP A 508 -12.49 9.47 38.64
N GLY A 509 -11.92 10.25 39.36
CA GLY A 509 -10.72 10.21 40.21
C GLY A 509 -9.70 9.04 40.14
N SER A 510 -9.92 8.02 39.35
CA SER A 510 -9.06 6.85 39.22
C SER A 510 -9.01 6.29 37.79
N ASN A 511 -7.83 6.29 37.18
CA ASN A 511 -7.47 5.55 35.96
C ASN A 511 -8.01 6.06 34.61
N GLY A 512 -8.20 7.35 34.40
CA GLY A 512 -8.85 7.88 33.19
C GLY A 512 -8.06 7.81 31.88
N TRP A 513 -6.74 7.62 31.86
CA TRP A 513 -5.94 7.63 30.62
C TRP A 513 -4.61 6.87 30.74
N GLN A 514 -4.14 6.38 29.59
CA GLN A 514 -2.83 5.74 29.38
C GLN A 514 -2.26 6.22 28.06
N MET A 515 -1.04 6.75 28.04
CA MET A 515 -0.42 7.40 26.90
C MET A 515 1.02 6.94 26.74
N GLY A 516 1.47 6.70 25.51
CA GLY A 516 2.83 6.27 25.23
C GLY A 516 2.97 5.50 23.93
N LEU A 517 3.66 4.37 24.00
CA LEU A 517 3.93 3.47 22.87
C LEU A 517 3.34 2.08 23.13
N LEU A 518 2.71 1.51 22.12
CA LEU A 518 2.32 0.11 22.06
C LEU A 518 3.10 -0.64 20.98
N SER A 519 3.49 -1.87 21.27
CA SER A 519 4.04 -2.76 20.25
C SER A 519 3.01 -3.11 19.17
N LYS A 520 3.48 -3.43 17.97
CA LYS A 520 2.66 -3.97 16.89
C LYS A 520 1.97 -5.29 17.25
N GLU A 521 2.52 -6.06 18.19
CA GLU A 521 1.97 -7.32 18.70
C GLU A 521 0.95 -7.14 19.82
N PHE A 522 0.69 -5.90 20.29
CA PHE A 522 -0.28 -5.65 21.35
C PHE A 522 -1.67 -6.16 20.95
N ARG A 523 -2.28 -6.91 21.87
CA ARG A 523 -3.65 -7.43 21.69
C ARG A 523 -4.65 -6.31 21.96
N ASN A 524 -5.15 -5.70 20.93
CA ASN A 524 -6.16 -4.67 21.07
C ASN A 524 -7.55 -5.30 21.34
N THR A 525 -7.75 -5.91 22.52
CA THR A 525 -9.02 -6.53 22.94
C THR A 525 -9.93 -5.56 23.68
N SER A 526 -11.23 -5.89 23.80
CA SER A 526 -12.28 -4.93 24.22
C SER A 526 -12.21 -4.45 25.67
N ASP A 527 -11.55 -5.18 26.58
CA ASP A 527 -11.67 -4.97 28.02
C ASP A 527 -10.33 -5.05 28.77
N GLN A 528 -9.21 -5.03 28.04
CA GLN A 528 -7.92 -5.16 28.71
C GLN A 528 -7.30 -3.80 28.99
N ASP A 529 -7.09 -3.52 30.28
CA ASP A 529 -6.05 -2.63 30.72
C ASP A 529 -4.69 -3.11 30.17
N VAL A 530 -3.81 -2.20 29.77
CA VAL A 530 -2.43 -2.53 29.36
C VAL A 530 -1.69 -3.33 30.42
N ASN A 531 -2.14 -3.34 31.67
CA ASN A 531 -1.55 -4.13 32.74
C ASN A 531 -1.64 -5.66 32.48
N SER A 532 -2.63 -6.13 31.73
CA SER A 532 -2.75 -7.55 31.38
C SER A 532 -1.81 -7.98 30.25
N ASP A 533 -1.33 -7.03 29.42
CA ASP A 533 -0.35 -7.22 28.35
C ASP A 533 0.83 -6.22 28.49
N ALA A 534 1.24 -5.97 29.72
CA ALA A 534 2.24 -4.95 30.08
C ALA A 534 3.56 -5.05 29.31
N GLN A 535 3.92 -6.26 28.87
CA GLN A 535 5.10 -6.52 28.04
C GLN A 535 5.08 -5.78 26.67
N TYR A 536 3.93 -5.26 26.25
CA TYR A 536 3.76 -4.59 24.95
C TYR A 536 3.49 -3.09 25.10
N TYR A 537 3.60 -2.52 26.31
CA TYR A 537 3.31 -1.11 26.57
C TYR A 537 4.45 -0.40 27.31
N TRP A 538 4.79 0.77 26.83
CA TRP A 538 5.72 1.74 27.45
C TRP A 538 5.04 3.10 27.51
N GLY A 539 4.71 3.55 28.69
CA GLY A 539 3.98 4.81 28.78
C GLY A 539 3.54 5.18 30.20
N ARG A 540 2.81 6.29 30.26
CA ARG A 540 2.36 6.95 31.49
C ARG A 540 0.86 6.75 31.70
N GLN A 541 0.46 6.61 32.96
CA GLN A 541 -0.94 6.51 33.39
C GLN A 541 -1.31 7.67 34.32
N VAL A 542 -2.62 7.92 34.46
CA VAL A 542 -3.19 8.97 35.32
C VAL A 542 -2.74 8.84 36.81
N THR A 543 -2.51 7.62 37.28
CA THR A 543 -2.05 7.38 38.67
C THR A 543 -0.58 7.75 38.91
N GLY A 544 0.10 8.35 37.96
CA GLY A 544 1.53 8.65 38.05
C GLY A 544 2.42 7.41 37.89
N ARG A 545 1.85 6.27 37.54
CA ARG A 545 2.60 5.01 37.30
C ARG A 545 3.04 4.92 35.86
N TYR A 546 4.19 4.28 35.63
CA TYR A 546 4.61 3.84 34.29
C TYR A 546 4.77 2.33 34.28
N ASN A 547 4.46 1.76 33.13
CA ASN A 547 4.72 0.35 32.87
C ASN A 547 6.08 0.18 32.23
N ASN A 548 6.88 -0.71 32.79
CA ASN A 548 8.15 -1.14 32.25
C ASN A 548 8.23 -2.65 32.40
N ASN A 549 8.00 -3.40 31.34
CA ASN A 549 8.11 -4.83 31.42
C ASN A 549 9.35 -5.37 30.66
N VAL A 550 10.51 -5.16 31.25
CA VAL A 550 11.68 -5.98 30.96
C VAL A 550 11.71 -7.13 31.98
N GLY A 551 11.12 -8.29 31.62
CA GLY A 551 11.24 -9.50 32.44
C GLY A 551 9.98 -10.12 33.03
N GLY A 552 8.80 -9.86 32.54
CA GLY A 552 7.66 -10.79 32.70
C GLY A 552 6.88 -10.79 34.00
N SER A 553 7.14 -9.94 34.99
CA SER A 553 6.31 -9.88 36.18
C SER A 553 6.42 -8.54 36.90
N GLY A 554 5.41 -7.72 36.75
CA GLY A 554 5.13 -6.60 37.62
C GLY A 554 5.46 -5.22 37.08
N ALA A 555 4.47 -4.33 37.15
CA ALA A 555 4.63 -2.91 37.00
C ALA A 555 5.80 -2.44 37.88
N GLN A 556 6.82 -1.87 37.27
CA GLN A 556 7.78 -1.07 38.03
C GLN A 556 7.01 0.17 38.51
N ASN A 557 6.73 0.23 39.81
CA ASN A 557 6.04 1.35 40.42
C ASN A 557 7.00 2.55 40.62
N GLY A 558 7.47 3.14 39.52
CA GLY A 558 8.04 4.47 39.57
C GLY A 558 6.89 5.48 39.66
N HIS A 559 6.96 6.43 40.55
CA HIS A 559 6.04 7.54 40.61
C HIS A 559 6.65 8.70 39.84
N PHE A 560 5.87 9.30 38.91
CA PHE A 560 6.20 10.60 38.40
C PHE A 560 5.97 11.64 39.51
N ASP A 561 6.75 12.71 39.48
CA ASP A 561 6.74 13.73 40.55
C ASP A 561 5.36 14.36 40.74
N THR A 562 4.57 14.43 39.66
CA THR A 562 3.20 14.96 39.68
C THR A 562 2.28 14.26 38.69
N SER A 563 1.03 14.02 39.07
CA SER A 563 -0.05 13.72 38.14
C SER A 563 -0.42 15.01 37.38
N PRO A 564 -0.29 15.07 36.06
CA PRO A 564 -0.63 16.27 35.30
C PRO A 564 -2.13 16.54 35.39
N ALA A 565 -2.49 17.81 35.60
CA ALA A 565 -3.89 18.25 35.64
C ALA A 565 -4.60 18.05 34.28
N THR A 566 -5.93 17.97 34.32
CA THR A 566 -6.77 18.02 33.15
C THR A 566 -6.36 19.18 32.23
N GLY A 567 -6.22 18.92 30.92
CA GLY A 567 -5.81 19.91 29.94
C GLY A 567 -4.29 20.09 29.80
N ALA A 568 -3.49 19.54 30.70
CA ALA A 568 -2.02 19.54 30.58
C ALA A 568 -1.56 18.72 29.36
N TRP A 569 -0.48 19.14 28.75
CA TRP A 569 0.18 18.37 27.67
C TRP A 569 1.29 17.51 28.26
N VAL A 570 1.21 16.21 28.03
CA VAL A 570 2.21 15.20 28.36
C VAL A 570 3.13 15.01 27.16
N MET A 571 4.42 15.17 27.39
CA MET A 571 5.46 15.06 26.37
C MET A 571 6.08 13.66 26.37
N PHE A 572 6.45 13.18 25.21
CA PHE A 572 7.23 11.96 25.00
C PHE A 572 8.38 12.22 24.04
N ALA A 573 9.57 11.74 24.41
CA ALA A 573 10.75 11.71 23.56
C ALA A 573 11.28 10.29 23.54
N TYR A 574 11.34 9.68 22.34
CA TYR A 574 11.76 8.28 22.15
C TYR A 574 12.96 8.22 21.19
N ASP A 575 14.09 7.74 21.70
CA ASP A 575 15.29 7.42 20.93
C ASP A 575 15.26 5.91 20.61
N ALA A 576 14.77 5.57 19.43
CA ALA A 576 14.63 4.19 19.01
C ALA A 576 15.99 3.52 18.77
N ASP A 577 16.99 4.28 18.30
CA ASP A 577 18.34 3.76 18.06
C ASP A 577 19.05 3.36 19.37
N ALA A 578 18.81 4.13 20.44
CA ALA A 578 19.37 3.85 21.77
C ALA A 578 18.43 3.00 22.65
N GLY A 579 17.19 2.74 22.23
CA GLY A 579 16.19 2.04 23.04
C GLY A 579 15.82 2.78 24.32
N LYS A 580 15.69 4.11 24.29
CA LYS A 580 15.44 4.97 25.42
C LYS A 580 14.21 5.85 25.23
N MET A 581 13.45 6.09 26.29
CA MET A 581 12.34 7.02 26.27
C MET A 581 12.27 7.88 27.51
N TRP A 582 11.83 9.13 27.34
CA TRP A 582 11.58 10.13 28.38
C TRP A 582 10.12 10.59 28.29
N THR A 583 9.59 11.01 29.43
CA THR A 583 8.28 11.66 29.52
C THR A 583 8.34 12.87 30.45
N GLY A 584 7.42 13.79 30.30
CA GLY A 584 7.27 14.96 31.11
C GLY A 584 5.90 15.59 30.90
N ALA A 585 5.62 16.68 31.59
CA ALA A 585 4.39 17.42 31.43
C ALA A 585 4.65 18.93 31.53
N ASN A 586 3.83 19.72 30.80
CA ASN A 586 3.89 21.20 30.86
C ASN A 586 5.29 21.79 30.64
N GLY A 587 6.05 21.21 29.71
CA GLY A 587 7.38 21.67 29.33
C GLY A 587 8.53 21.22 30.27
N VAL A 588 8.24 20.39 31.28
CA VAL A 588 9.23 19.91 32.24
C VAL A 588 9.31 18.40 32.19
N TRP A 589 10.52 17.83 32.06
CA TRP A 589 10.76 16.40 32.13
C TRP A 589 10.66 15.92 33.58
N ASP A 590 10.04 14.75 33.78
CA ASP A 590 9.88 14.19 35.11
C ASP A 590 11.22 13.80 35.75
N THR A 591 11.44 14.11 37.01
CA THR A 591 12.75 13.95 37.69
C THR A 591 12.88 12.65 38.50
N CYS A 592 11.90 11.76 38.40
CA CYS A 592 11.89 10.48 39.17
C CYS A 592 13.10 9.56 38.80
N SER A 593 13.75 9.79 37.68
CA SER A 593 14.98 9.07 37.26
C SER A 593 16.28 9.89 37.41
N GLY A 594 16.24 11.03 38.08
CA GLY A 594 17.40 11.91 38.22
C GLY A 594 17.24 13.27 37.54
N SER A 595 18.16 13.64 36.67
CA SER A 595 18.09 14.89 35.87
C SER A 595 17.91 14.58 34.39
N PRO A 596 16.70 14.22 33.95
CA PRO A 596 16.46 13.70 32.60
C PRO A 596 16.72 14.76 31.54
N ASN A 597 17.49 14.37 30.54
CA ASN A 597 17.76 15.19 29.38
C ASN A 597 17.77 14.35 28.09
N PRO A 598 16.65 14.35 27.32
CA PRO A 598 16.58 13.59 26.08
C PRO A 598 17.64 14.02 25.07
N ALA A 599 17.98 15.31 24.97
CA ALA A 599 18.95 15.80 23.98
C ALA A 599 20.35 15.20 24.17
N THR A 600 20.74 14.91 25.42
CA THR A 600 22.03 14.27 25.76
C THR A 600 21.91 12.76 26.02
N GLY A 601 20.69 12.22 26.01
CA GLY A 601 20.46 10.80 26.32
C GLY A 601 20.57 10.44 27.79
N THR A 602 20.52 11.44 28.72
CA THR A 602 20.75 11.27 30.15
C THR A 602 19.45 10.93 30.86
N ASP A 603 19.53 10.04 31.86
CA ASP A 603 18.48 9.64 32.81
C ASP A 603 17.10 9.37 32.12
N PRO A 604 17.03 8.41 31.20
CA PRO A 604 15.76 8.02 30.57
C PRO A 604 14.85 7.30 31.60
N HIS A 605 13.54 7.41 31.40
CA HIS A 605 12.54 6.66 32.19
C HIS A 605 12.46 5.19 31.77
N TRP A 606 12.76 4.89 30.52
CA TRP A 606 12.80 3.52 29.97
C TRP A 606 14.09 3.30 29.19
N THR A 607 14.62 2.09 29.32
CA THR A 607 15.81 1.60 28.59
C THR A 607 15.57 0.20 28.04
N GLY A 608 16.37 -0.21 27.07
CA GLY A 608 16.23 -1.55 26.45
C GLY A 608 14.93 -1.72 25.67
N MET A 609 14.34 -0.63 25.20
CA MET A 609 13.15 -0.68 24.37
C MET A 609 13.48 -1.18 22.97
N PRO A 610 12.53 -1.86 22.29
CA PRO A 610 12.69 -2.25 20.89
C PRO A 610 13.05 -1.05 20.01
N SER A 611 13.96 -1.23 19.05
CA SER A 611 14.32 -0.19 18.07
C SER A 611 13.33 -0.07 16.92
N SER A 612 12.35 -0.94 16.85
CA SER A 612 11.33 -0.98 15.79
C SER A 612 10.02 -1.59 16.29
N GLY A 613 8.95 -1.40 15.54
CA GLY A 613 7.65 -2.01 15.82
C GLY A 613 6.85 -1.33 16.93
N LEU A 614 7.24 -0.15 17.39
CA LEU A 614 6.48 0.63 18.39
C LEU A 614 5.64 1.71 17.72
N ILE A 615 4.44 1.94 18.28
CA ILE A 615 3.42 2.80 17.69
C ILE A 615 2.89 3.76 18.76
N PRO A 616 2.86 5.08 18.51
CA PRO A 616 2.24 6.05 19.41
C PRO A 616 0.78 5.68 19.68
N SER A 617 0.38 5.70 20.93
CA SER A 617 -0.94 5.20 21.35
C SER A 617 -1.52 5.98 22.51
N ILE A 618 -2.84 6.01 22.57
CA ILE A 618 -3.61 6.56 23.68
C ILE A 618 -4.74 5.61 24.06
N GLY A 619 -4.88 5.39 25.37
CA GLY A 619 -6.01 4.69 25.97
C GLY A 619 -6.78 5.62 26.90
N ILE A 620 -8.09 5.50 26.91
CA ILE A 620 -9.01 6.29 27.75
C ILE A 620 -9.99 5.36 28.45
N TYR A 621 -10.24 5.64 29.73
CA TYR A 621 -11.30 5.03 30.55
C TYR A 621 -12.32 6.09 30.95
N GLY A 622 -13.61 5.87 30.69
CA GLY A 622 -14.68 6.78 31.06
C GLY A 622 -15.57 7.14 29.88
N SER A 623 -16.56 7.98 30.10
CA SER A 623 -17.50 8.45 29.09
C SER A 623 -17.27 9.91 28.75
N SER A 624 -17.37 10.24 27.47
CA SER A 624 -17.28 11.62 26.93
C SER A 624 -15.92 12.33 27.17
N LEU A 625 -14.85 11.57 27.36
CA LEU A 625 -13.49 12.12 27.49
C LEU A 625 -12.86 12.31 26.11
N LEU A 626 -12.29 13.48 25.85
CA LEU A 626 -11.56 13.80 24.63
C LEU A 626 -10.04 13.76 24.89
N GLY A 627 -9.38 12.72 24.41
CA GLY A 627 -7.92 12.65 24.31
C GLY A 627 -7.45 13.33 23.02
N LYS A 628 -6.40 14.14 23.09
CA LYS A 628 -5.84 14.88 21.95
C LYS A 628 -4.37 14.54 21.76
N MET A 629 -3.94 14.46 20.49
CA MET A 629 -2.55 14.22 20.09
C MET A 629 -2.00 15.42 19.31
N ARG A 630 -0.76 15.82 19.58
CA ARG A 630 0.05 16.66 18.71
C ARG A 630 1.18 15.84 18.13
N ASN A 631 1.14 15.70 16.83
CA ASN A 631 2.12 14.95 16.03
C ASN A 631 3.19 15.84 15.37
N GLY A 632 3.03 17.17 15.51
CA GLY A 632 3.87 18.20 14.91
C GLY A 632 3.30 18.82 13.62
N GLY A 633 2.25 18.27 13.02
CA GLY A 633 1.67 18.77 11.77
C GLY A 633 1.06 20.18 11.89
N ASN A 634 0.57 20.57 13.06
CA ASN A 634 0.12 21.92 13.40
C ASN A 634 0.89 22.54 14.58
N GLY A 635 2.14 22.08 14.80
CA GLY A 635 3.01 22.51 15.87
C GLY A 635 2.87 21.70 17.16
N PHE A 636 3.74 22.03 18.12
CA PHE A 636 3.78 21.45 19.46
C PHE A 636 3.42 22.50 20.52
N ALA A 637 3.04 22.04 21.71
CA ALA A 637 2.88 22.93 22.86
C ALA A 637 4.24 23.35 23.43
N TYR A 638 5.24 22.45 23.33
CA TYR A 638 6.58 22.67 23.85
C TYR A 638 7.64 22.38 22.79
N THR A 639 8.82 23.00 22.96
CA THR A 639 9.93 22.79 22.02
C THR A 639 10.47 21.35 22.15
N PRO A 640 10.49 20.58 21.05
CA PRO A 640 11.12 19.26 21.05
C PRO A 640 12.60 19.33 21.44
N PRO A 641 13.15 18.30 22.13
CA PRO A 641 14.57 18.23 22.41
C PRO A 641 15.39 18.20 21.12
N THR A 642 16.60 18.77 21.18
CA THR A 642 17.49 18.79 20.01
C THR A 642 17.73 17.39 19.46
N GLY A 643 17.58 17.23 18.16
CA GLY A 643 17.75 15.96 17.44
C GLY A 643 16.48 15.12 17.36
N PHE A 644 15.43 15.42 18.11
CA PHE A 644 14.13 14.71 18.01
C PHE A 644 13.27 15.29 16.90
N LYS A 645 12.55 14.42 16.19
CA LYS A 645 11.76 14.73 15.01
C LYS A 645 10.26 14.53 15.29
N PRO A 646 9.37 15.30 14.67
CA PRO A 646 7.93 15.07 14.74
C PRO A 646 7.54 13.75 14.07
N LEU A 647 6.35 13.26 14.38
CA LEU A 647 5.81 12.01 13.81
C LEU A 647 5.39 12.21 12.35
N CYS A 648 6.36 12.37 11.46
CA CYS A 648 6.17 12.59 10.02
C CYS A 648 6.94 11.56 9.20
N ASN A 649 6.28 11.03 8.14
CA ASN A 649 6.89 10.03 7.26
C ASN A 649 8.16 10.53 6.54
N ASN A 650 8.37 11.83 6.43
CA ASN A 650 9.60 12.40 5.85
C ASN A 650 10.86 11.89 6.55
N TYR A 651 10.79 11.68 7.86
CA TYR A 651 11.91 11.22 8.68
C TYR A 651 12.04 9.70 8.76
N LEU A 652 11.10 8.95 8.21
CA LEU A 652 11.28 7.50 8.06
C LEU A 652 12.38 7.23 7.04
N ALA A 653 13.29 6.34 7.37
CA ALA A 653 14.39 5.95 6.51
C ALA A 653 14.34 4.44 6.24
N PRO A 654 13.41 3.96 5.39
CA PRO A 654 13.33 2.53 5.09
C PRO A 654 14.59 2.06 4.39
N THR A 655 15.13 0.91 4.83
CA THR A 655 16.30 0.27 4.23
C THR A 655 16.05 -0.10 2.77
N VAL A 656 14.79 -0.46 2.44
CA VAL A 656 14.34 -0.80 1.09
C VAL A 656 13.36 0.26 0.62
N GLY A 657 13.77 1.12 -0.30
CA GLY A 657 12.93 2.19 -0.84
C GLY A 657 11.94 1.72 -1.92
N ILE A 658 12.30 0.67 -2.66
CA ILE A 658 11.48 0.07 -3.73
C ILE A 658 11.36 -1.43 -3.46
N GLY A 659 10.28 -1.87 -2.82
CA GLY A 659 10.02 -3.28 -2.49
C GLY A 659 10.07 -4.21 -3.71
N ALA A 660 9.53 -3.76 -4.85
CA ALA A 660 9.49 -4.49 -6.11
C ALA A 660 10.87 -4.83 -6.72
N SER A 661 11.97 -4.30 -6.17
CA SER A 661 13.33 -4.66 -6.57
C SER A 661 13.89 -5.85 -5.80
N HIS A 662 13.19 -6.34 -4.77
CA HIS A 662 13.64 -7.41 -3.90
C HIS A 662 12.61 -8.53 -3.74
N PHE A 663 11.34 -8.19 -3.84
CA PHE A 663 10.22 -9.12 -3.82
C PHE A 663 9.11 -8.62 -4.74
N GLU A 664 8.54 -9.52 -5.54
CA GLU A 664 7.35 -9.18 -6.33
C GLU A 664 6.41 -10.38 -6.49
N ALA A 665 5.11 -10.09 -6.59
CA ALA A 665 4.06 -11.03 -6.97
C ALA A 665 3.61 -10.72 -8.40
N VAL A 666 3.68 -11.71 -9.28
CA VAL A 666 3.37 -11.53 -10.71
C VAL A 666 2.36 -12.58 -11.14
N SER A 667 1.26 -12.15 -11.74
CA SER A 667 0.33 -13.06 -12.42
C SER A 667 0.72 -13.22 -13.90
N TYR A 668 0.63 -14.43 -14.39
CA TYR A 668 0.82 -14.73 -15.81
C TYR A 668 -0.11 -15.84 -16.24
N ALA A 669 -0.40 -15.90 -17.52
CA ALA A 669 -1.15 -17.01 -18.07
C ALA A 669 -0.19 -17.94 -18.82
N GLY A 670 -0.32 -19.27 -18.68
CA GLY A 670 0.47 -20.27 -19.42
C GLY A 670 0.08 -20.38 -20.90
N ASP A 671 1.00 -20.66 -21.83
CA ASP A 671 0.70 -20.92 -23.24
C ASP A 671 0.93 -22.37 -23.66
N GLY A 672 1.48 -23.19 -22.78
CA GLY A 672 1.83 -24.57 -23.03
C GLY A 672 3.06 -24.76 -23.93
N ILE A 673 3.75 -23.66 -24.28
CA ILE A 673 4.86 -23.66 -25.22
C ILE A 673 6.17 -23.38 -24.48
N SER A 674 7.20 -24.15 -24.76
CA SER A 674 8.55 -23.92 -24.20
C SER A 674 9.14 -22.61 -24.71
N GLY A 675 9.77 -21.88 -23.79
CA GLY A 675 10.40 -20.60 -24.09
C GLY A 675 9.56 -19.38 -23.68
N GLN A 676 8.35 -19.55 -23.16
CA GLN A 676 7.59 -18.43 -22.59
C GLN A 676 8.38 -17.80 -21.43
N LYS A 677 8.51 -16.47 -21.45
CA LYS A 677 9.20 -15.72 -20.41
C LYS A 677 8.19 -15.11 -19.44
N VAL A 678 8.49 -15.22 -18.15
CA VAL A 678 7.88 -14.44 -17.06
C VAL A 678 8.92 -13.40 -16.67
N ASN A 679 8.90 -12.25 -17.33
CA ASN A 679 9.94 -11.22 -17.28
C ASN A 679 9.44 -9.88 -16.71
N GLN A 680 8.55 -9.92 -15.75
CA GLN A 680 7.93 -8.74 -15.13
C GLN A 680 8.59 -8.40 -13.79
N TYR A 681 9.75 -8.98 -13.51
CA TYR A 681 10.53 -8.71 -12.31
C TYR A 681 11.63 -7.68 -12.59
N ARG A 682 12.01 -6.94 -11.56
CA ARG A 682 13.12 -5.98 -11.60
C ARG A 682 14.45 -6.56 -11.13
N PHE A 683 14.46 -7.89 -10.98
CA PHE A 683 15.60 -8.62 -10.44
C PHE A 683 15.63 -10.04 -10.99
N SER A 684 16.77 -10.65 -10.86
CA SER A 684 16.98 -12.06 -11.13
C SER A 684 16.58 -12.89 -9.90
N PRO A 685 15.47 -13.69 -9.95
CA PRO A 685 14.98 -14.39 -8.76
C PRO A 685 15.97 -15.44 -8.25
N ALA A 686 16.14 -15.52 -6.93
CA ALA A 686 16.83 -16.62 -6.24
C ALA A 686 15.86 -17.70 -5.75
N LEU A 687 14.63 -17.32 -5.43
CA LEU A 687 13.54 -18.19 -4.99
C LEU A 687 12.26 -17.83 -5.75
N VAL A 688 11.53 -18.83 -6.24
CA VAL A 688 10.25 -18.69 -6.93
C VAL A 688 9.26 -19.69 -6.38
N TRP A 689 8.09 -19.23 -5.96
CA TRP A 689 6.90 -20.04 -5.73
C TRP A 689 5.88 -19.74 -6.84
N THR A 690 5.33 -20.78 -7.48
CA THR A 690 4.31 -20.57 -8.51
C THR A 690 3.18 -21.56 -8.41
N LYS A 691 1.97 -21.12 -8.73
CA LYS A 691 0.74 -21.90 -8.63
C LYS A 691 -0.26 -21.49 -9.72
N ARG A 692 -0.85 -22.48 -10.38
CA ARG A 692 -2.05 -22.28 -11.19
C ARG A 692 -3.24 -22.04 -10.25
N TYR A 693 -3.83 -20.84 -10.26
CA TYR A 693 -4.87 -20.48 -9.29
C TYR A 693 -6.31 -20.70 -9.80
N ASN A 694 -6.49 -20.96 -11.10
CA ASN A 694 -7.81 -21.24 -11.69
C ASN A 694 -8.10 -22.75 -11.84
N SER A 695 -7.34 -23.62 -11.17
CA SER A 695 -7.54 -25.08 -11.20
C SER A 695 -7.26 -25.74 -9.84
N GLY A 696 -8.16 -26.64 -9.42
CA GLY A 696 -8.05 -27.39 -8.15
C GLY A 696 -7.14 -28.60 -8.16
N ALA A 697 -6.46 -28.91 -9.28
CA ALA A 697 -5.58 -30.11 -9.36
C ALA A 697 -4.10 -29.74 -9.58
N ALA A 698 -3.74 -28.46 -9.48
CA ALA A 698 -2.38 -28.02 -9.74
C ALA A 698 -1.55 -27.98 -8.45
N TRP A 699 -0.28 -28.28 -8.56
CA TRP A 699 0.65 -28.27 -7.46
C TRP A 699 1.26 -26.87 -7.23
N TRP A 700 1.71 -26.60 -6.01
CA TRP A 700 2.55 -25.45 -5.71
C TRP A 700 4.00 -25.77 -6.03
N ASN A 701 4.58 -25.15 -7.03
CA ASN A 701 5.94 -25.42 -7.46
C ASN A 701 6.92 -24.43 -6.80
N VAL A 702 8.06 -24.96 -6.36
CA VAL A 702 9.14 -24.19 -5.74
C VAL A 702 10.43 -24.44 -6.49
N PHE A 703 11.02 -23.36 -6.99
CA PHE A 703 12.31 -23.33 -7.65
C PHE A 703 13.25 -22.40 -6.92
N ASP A 704 14.53 -22.76 -6.85
CA ASP A 704 15.59 -21.87 -6.35
C ASP A 704 16.89 -22.04 -7.15
N ARG A 705 17.70 -21.00 -7.10
CA ARG A 705 18.97 -20.96 -7.85
C ARG A 705 20.02 -21.96 -7.37
N ASN A 706 20.00 -22.39 -6.11
CA ASN A 706 20.94 -23.39 -5.62
C ASN A 706 20.72 -24.75 -6.30
N ARG A 707 19.46 -25.12 -6.54
CA ARG A 707 19.12 -26.37 -7.26
C ARG A 707 19.15 -26.18 -8.80
N GLY A 708 19.07 -24.94 -9.26
CA GLY A 708 19.17 -24.61 -10.68
C GLY A 708 17.96 -25.07 -11.51
N VAL A 709 18.20 -25.37 -12.79
CA VAL A 709 17.16 -25.75 -13.79
C VAL A 709 17.31 -27.18 -14.30
N SER A 710 18.23 -27.98 -13.73
CA SER A 710 18.49 -29.35 -14.11
C SER A 710 17.53 -30.34 -13.45
N THR A 711 17.88 -31.64 -13.43
CA THR A 711 17.14 -32.68 -12.73
C THR A 711 16.99 -32.37 -11.24
N ASP A 712 15.85 -32.76 -10.66
CA ASP A 712 15.52 -32.59 -9.24
C ASP A 712 15.42 -31.13 -8.78
N ASN A 713 14.94 -30.27 -9.68
CA ASN A 713 14.90 -28.81 -9.47
C ASN A 713 13.57 -28.30 -8.92
N CYS A 714 12.52 -29.12 -8.81
CA CYS A 714 11.20 -28.69 -8.34
C CYS A 714 10.82 -29.40 -7.02
N LEU A 715 10.43 -28.61 -6.01
CA LEU A 715 9.75 -29.07 -4.81
C LEU A 715 8.30 -28.57 -4.81
N PHE A 716 7.47 -29.15 -3.94
CA PHE A 716 6.05 -28.84 -3.88
C PHE A 716 5.66 -28.41 -2.45
N LEU A 717 5.14 -27.20 -2.25
CA LEU A 717 4.75 -26.71 -0.93
C LEU A 717 3.64 -27.55 -0.29
N ASN A 718 2.71 -28.02 -1.10
CA ASN A 718 1.55 -28.79 -0.66
C ASN A 718 1.81 -30.29 -0.52
N ALA A 719 3.06 -30.74 -0.60
CA ALA A 719 3.38 -32.14 -0.54
C ALA A 719 4.70 -32.44 0.17
N THR A 720 4.84 -33.67 0.66
CA THR A 720 6.06 -34.19 1.32
C THR A 720 7.09 -34.77 0.34
N ASN A 721 6.74 -34.88 -0.93
CA ASN A 721 7.57 -35.53 -1.96
C ASN A 721 9.00 -34.94 -1.98
N ALA A 722 9.94 -35.83 -2.33
CA ALA A 722 11.29 -35.43 -2.73
C ALA A 722 11.25 -34.49 -3.93
N ALA A 723 12.35 -33.76 -4.14
CA ALA A 723 12.54 -32.98 -5.34
C ALA A 723 12.36 -33.87 -6.59
N SER A 724 11.65 -33.33 -7.56
CA SER A 724 11.28 -34.03 -8.78
C SER A 724 11.97 -33.43 -9.99
N SER A 725 12.39 -34.28 -10.88
CA SER A 725 12.90 -33.92 -12.20
C SER A 725 11.76 -33.34 -13.05
N ARG A 726 11.65 -32.04 -13.07
CA ARG A 726 10.66 -31.28 -13.83
C ARG A 726 11.33 -30.25 -14.75
N ASN A 727 12.33 -30.74 -15.52
CA ASN A 727 13.11 -29.91 -16.46
C ASN A 727 12.27 -29.21 -17.53
N THR A 728 11.01 -29.58 -17.71
CA THR A 728 10.04 -28.94 -18.58
C THR A 728 9.19 -27.88 -17.89
N GLN A 729 9.42 -27.58 -16.60
CA GLN A 729 8.70 -26.51 -15.89
C GLN A 729 9.42 -25.17 -15.99
N LEU A 730 10.68 -25.11 -15.56
CA LEU A 730 11.54 -23.93 -15.61
C LEU A 730 12.82 -24.28 -16.35
N THR A 731 13.17 -23.49 -17.37
CA THR A 731 14.31 -23.76 -18.26
C THR A 731 15.47 -22.81 -18.05
N SER A 732 15.23 -21.62 -17.51
CA SER A 732 16.29 -20.67 -17.12
C SER A 732 15.79 -19.67 -16.08
N PHE A 733 16.70 -19.21 -15.20
CA PHE A 733 16.57 -17.96 -14.47
C PHE A 733 17.16 -16.84 -15.31
N ASN A 734 16.43 -15.72 -15.44
CA ASN A 734 16.82 -14.56 -16.22
C ASN A 734 17.09 -13.36 -15.30
N ASP A 735 17.61 -12.27 -15.83
CA ASP A 735 17.89 -11.06 -15.05
C ASP A 735 16.60 -10.34 -14.58
N ASP A 736 15.47 -10.60 -15.27
CA ASP A 736 14.16 -9.99 -15.08
C ASP A 736 13.04 -11.02 -14.79
N GLY A 737 13.42 -12.24 -14.40
CA GLY A 737 12.47 -13.33 -14.15
C GLY A 737 12.98 -14.71 -14.52
N TRP A 738 12.20 -15.50 -15.27
CA TRP A 738 12.55 -16.85 -15.72
C TRP A 738 11.86 -17.25 -17.03
N THR A 739 12.34 -18.36 -17.59
CA THR A 739 11.76 -18.96 -18.80
C THR A 739 11.10 -20.31 -18.44
N LEU A 740 9.90 -20.53 -18.97
CA LEU A 740 9.08 -21.71 -18.77
C LEU A 740 9.35 -22.78 -19.85
N GLY A 741 9.19 -24.04 -19.46
CA GLY A 741 9.05 -25.19 -20.38
C GLY A 741 7.59 -25.46 -20.73
N THR A 742 7.27 -26.72 -21.03
CA THR A 742 5.92 -27.15 -21.48
C THR A 742 5.05 -27.74 -20.38
N ASN A 743 5.55 -27.85 -19.14
CA ASN A 743 4.83 -28.55 -18.07
C ASN A 743 3.58 -27.78 -17.62
N GLY A 744 2.43 -28.43 -17.60
CA GLY A 744 1.13 -27.84 -17.26
C GLY A 744 0.99 -27.32 -15.82
N ASP A 745 1.83 -27.78 -14.86
CA ASP A 745 1.82 -27.27 -13.49
C ASP A 745 2.38 -25.84 -13.38
N SER A 746 3.18 -25.40 -14.39
CA SER A 746 3.74 -24.03 -14.45
C SER A 746 3.40 -23.31 -15.76
N ASN A 747 2.93 -24.01 -16.82
CA ASN A 747 2.69 -23.45 -18.14
C ASN A 747 1.54 -24.10 -18.90
N HIS A 748 0.40 -24.32 -18.30
CA HIS A 748 -0.79 -24.87 -18.97
C HIS A 748 -1.46 -23.80 -19.84
N SER A 749 -1.84 -24.13 -21.09
CA SER A 749 -2.42 -23.18 -22.04
C SER A 749 -3.72 -22.48 -21.58
N ASP A 750 -4.48 -23.09 -20.67
CA ASP A 750 -5.67 -22.50 -20.04
C ASP A 750 -5.41 -22.09 -18.60
N GLY A 751 -4.14 -22.06 -18.16
CA GLY A 751 -3.73 -21.78 -16.80
C GLY A 751 -3.52 -20.31 -16.56
N ASN A 752 -4.15 -19.78 -15.49
CA ASN A 752 -3.77 -18.51 -14.88
C ASN A 752 -2.93 -18.80 -13.65
N PHE A 753 -1.74 -18.22 -13.61
CA PHE A 753 -0.73 -18.47 -12.59
C PHE A 753 -0.44 -17.22 -11.77
N ILE A 754 -0.13 -17.43 -10.51
CA ILE A 754 0.53 -16.47 -9.65
C ILE A 754 1.92 -16.97 -9.32
N SER A 755 2.88 -16.07 -9.29
CA SER A 755 4.23 -16.37 -8.85
C SER A 755 4.70 -15.31 -7.86
N TYR A 756 5.38 -15.76 -6.82
CA TYR A 756 6.04 -14.97 -5.81
C TYR A 756 7.52 -15.21 -5.93
N ALA A 757 8.29 -14.16 -6.10
CA ALA A 757 9.72 -14.29 -6.28
C ALA A 757 10.51 -13.34 -5.38
N TRP A 758 11.63 -13.85 -4.88
CA TRP A 758 12.55 -13.14 -4.00
C TRP A 758 13.92 -13.02 -4.63
N TYR A 759 14.50 -11.84 -4.55
CA TYR A 759 15.89 -11.58 -4.89
C TYR A 759 16.79 -12.08 -3.76
N GLY A 760 17.87 -12.77 -4.09
CA GLY A 760 18.81 -13.35 -3.12
C GLY A 760 20.24 -12.81 -3.30
N GLY A 761 20.36 -11.58 -3.81
CA GLY A 761 21.69 -11.02 -4.09
C GLY A 761 22.22 -11.37 -5.49
N SER A 762 23.36 -10.81 -5.84
CA SER A 762 23.96 -10.89 -7.18
C SER A 762 24.84 -12.11 -7.41
N SER A 763 25.25 -12.83 -6.36
CA SER A 763 26.16 -13.97 -6.46
C SER A 763 25.94 -15.03 -5.39
N GLN A 764 26.28 -16.27 -5.72
CA GLN A 764 26.31 -17.37 -4.77
C GLN A 764 27.57 -17.30 -3.92
N VAL A 765 27.42 -17.59 -2.63
CA VAL A 765 28.53 -17.63 -1.65
C VAL A 765 28.52 -18.99 -0.95
N THR A 766 29.68 -19.58 -0.72
CA THR A 766 29.83 -20.71 0.20
C THR A 766 30.15 -20.17 1.59
N ASP A 767 29.22 -20.34 2.52
CA ASP A 767 29.37 -19.93 3.92
C ASP A 767 29.95 -21.09 4.74
N THR A 768 31.00 -20.81 5.51
CA THR A 768 31.74 -21.80 6.33
C THR A 768 31.65 -21.50 7.82
N VAL A 769 30.78 -20.56 8.23
CA VAL A 769 30.69 -20.10 9.63
C VAL A 769 30.02 -21.14 10.55
N GLY A 770 29.22 -22.05 10.00
CA GLY A 770 28.55 -23.13 10.74
C GLY A 770 29.35 -24.43 10.85
N ASP A 771 28.69 -25.52 11.19
CA ASP A 771 29.25 -26.86 11.31
C ASP A 771 29.36 -27.59 9.96
N VAL A 772 28.68 -27.07 8.95
CA VAL A 772 28.72 -27.55 7.55
C VAL A 772 28.78 -26.37 6.59
N ASN A 773 29.29 -26.60 5.40
CA ASN A 773 29.30 -25.60 4.35
C ASN A 773 27.87 -25.40 3.83
N VAL A 774 27.49 -24.12 3.65
CA VAL A 774 26.19 -23.72 3.11
C VAL A 774 26.43 -22.93 1.81
N SER A 775 25.88 -23.41 0.71
CA SER A 775 25.80 -22.60 -0.53
C SER A 775 24.58 -21.70 -0.43
N ARG A 776 24.77 -20.39 -0.56
CA ARG A 776 23.65 -19.42 -0.38
C ARG A 776 23.66 -18.28 -1.37
N TRP A 777 22.45 -17.81 -1.70
CA TRP A 777 22.17 -16.52 -2.32
C TRP A 777 21.56 -15.65 -1.25
N THR A 778 22.13 -14.48 -0.96
CA THR A 778 21.71 -13.66 0.18
C THR A 778 21.61 -12.19 -0.20
N ASP A 779 20.47 -11.61 0.09
CA ASP A 779 20.20 -10.17 0.06
C ASP A 779 20.10 -9.65 1.50
N THR A 780 21.15 -9.05 2.00
CA THR A 780 21.19 -8.49 3.37
C THR A 780 20.37 -7.23 3.51
N THR A 781 20.09 -6.51 2.41
CA THR A 781 19.25 -5.30 2.41
C THR A 781 17.81 -5.65 2.67
N ALA A 782 17.31 -6.69 1.99
CA ALA A 782 15.93 -7.18 2.11
C ALA A 782 15.77 -8.32 3.14
N GLY A 783 16.86 -8.77 3.76
CA GLY A 783 16.84 -9.79 4.80
C GLY A 783 16.45 -11.17 4.32
N ILE A 784 16.95 -11.61 3.16
CA ILE A 784 16.57 -12.86 2.50
C ILE A 784 17.79 -13.72 2.27
N SER A 785 17.76 -15.02 2.63
CA SER A 785 18.80 -15.99 2.33
C SER A 785 18.21 -17.28 1.82
N VAL A 786 18.61 -17.68 0.61
CA VAL A 786 18.24 -18.93 -0.06
C VAL A 786 19.44 -19.88 0.07
N MET A 787 19.31 -20.92 0.88
CA MET A 787 20.40 -21.74 1.38
C MET A 787 20.28 -23.18 0.88
N TYR A 788 21.42 -23.84 0.64
CA TYR A 788 21.52 -25.25 0.32
C TYR A 788 22.69 -25.87 1.10
N TYR A 789 22.44 -26.96 1.82
CA TYR A 789 23.43 -27.65 2.62
C TYR A 789 23.25 -29.17 2.62
N THR A 790 24.31 -29.86 2.98
CA THR A 790 24.27 -31.32 3.21
C THR A 790 24.37 -31.58 4.71
N GLY A 791 23.42 -32.37 5.24
CA GLY A 791 23.40 -32.76 6.66
C GLY A 791 24.60 -33.59 7.07
N ASN A 792 25.08 -33.41 8.31
CA ASN A 792 26.20 -34.09 8.91
C ASN A 792 25.83 -35.22 9.91
N GLY A 793 24.53 -35.39 10.17
CA GLY A 793 24.04 -36.43 11.08
C GLY A 793 24.17 -36.13 12.57
N ASN A 794 24.67 -34.94 12.94
CA ASN A 794 24.79 -34.55 14.32
C ASN A 794 23.44 -34.10 14.91
N GLN A 795 23.23 -34.38 16.20
CA GLN A 795 22.01 -33.97 16.94
C GLN A 795 21.78 -32.45 16.93
N SER A 796 22.83 -31.67 16.77
CA SER A 796 22.81 -30.22 16.69
C SER A 796 23.78 -29.79 15.60
N CYS A 797 23.33 -28.93 14.70
CA CYS A 797 24.12 -28.44 13.58
C CYS A 797 23.86 -26.95 13.36
N TRP A 798 24.91 -26.15 13.42
CA TRP A 798 24.87 -24.72 13.10
C TRP A 798 25.07 -24.50 11.60
N LEU A 799 24.23 -23.62 11.03
CA LEU A 799 24.25 -23.26 9.62
C LEU A 799 24.48 -21.75 9.48
N GLY A 800 25.46 -21.35 8.66
CA GLY A 800 25.69 -19.96 8.31
C GLY A 800 24.63 -19.44 7.35
N HIS A 801 23.95 -18.34 7.68
CA HIS A 801 22.87 -17.78 6.86
C HIS A 801 23.20 -16.45 6.18
N GLY A 802 24.24 -15.74 6.61
CA GLY A 802 24.74 -14.52 6.00
C GLY A 802 23.81 -13.29 6.00
N LEU A 803 22.71 -13.30 6.74
CA LEU A 803 21.72 -12.21 6.77
C LEU A 803 22.23 -10.94 7.46
N GLY A 804 23.23 -11.06 8.37
CA GLY A 804 23.67 -9.94 9.21
C GLY A 804 22.66 -9.54 10.30
N LYS A 805 21.52 -10.22 10.38
CA LYS A 805 20.45 -10.04 11.36
C LYS A 805 19.93 -11.40 11.80
N VAL A 806 19.32 -11.48 12.98
CA VAL A 806 18.69 -12.70 13.46
C VAL A 806 17.49 -13.03 12.56
N PRO A 807 17.35 -14.29 12.05
CA PRO A 807 16.19 -14.69 11.27
C PRO A 807 14.91 -14.67 12.12
N ALA A 808 13.80 -14.24 11.53
CA ALA A 808 12.49 -14.21 12.16
C ALA A 808 11.52 -15.29 11.60
N PHE A 809 11.79 -15.76 10.38
CA PHE A 809 10.99 -16.78 9.69
C PHE A 809 11.90 -17.68 8.88
N VAL A 810 11.80 -19.00 9.07
CA VAL A 810 12.68 -19.97 8.43
C VAL A 810 11.88 -21.16 7.95
N ILE A 811 12.13 -21.58 6.72
CA ILE A 811 11.51 -22.74 6.07
C ILE A 811 12.62 -23.70 5.64
N VAL A 812 12.49 -25.00 5.94
CA VAL A 812 13.45 -26.02 5.51
C VAL A 812 12.75 -27.21 4.89
N LYS A 813 13.39 -27.84 3.90
CA LYS A 813 12.91 -29.04 3.21
C LYS A 813 14.08 -29.93 2.79
N ALA A 814 13.98 -31.21 3.05
CA ALA A 814 14.87 -32.19 2.47
C ALA A 814 14.66 -32.31 0.96
N ASN A 815 15.74 -32.30 0.19
CA ASN A 815 15.71 -32.40 -1.26
C ASN A 815 15.40 -33.86 -1.72
N GLY A 816 15.84 -34.85 -0.99
CA GLY A 816 15.53 -36.28 -1.21
C GLY A 816 14.61 -36.86 -0.14
N GLY A 817 13.87 -37.94 -0.46
CA GLY A 817 12.92 -38.58 0.44
C GLY A 817 11.59 -37.81 0.62
N SER A 818 10.62 -38.51 1.23
CA SER A 818 9.28 -37.96 1.48
C SER A 818 9.19 -37.42 2.89
N TYR A 819 9.70 -36.19 3.09
CA TYR A 819 9.75 -35.51 4.39
C TYR A 819 8.88 -34.26 4.39
N GLU A 820 8.48 -33.80 5.57
CA GLU A 820 7.67 -32.59 5.75
C GLU A 820 8.47 -31.32 5.48
N TRP A 821 7.77 -30.26 5.07
CA TRP A 821 8.26 -28.91 5.16
C TRP A 821 8.19 -28.45 6.61
N ILE A 822 9.29 -27.99 7.16
CA ILE A 822 9.39 -27.48 8.52
C ILE A 822 9.46 -25.95 8.48
N ILE A 823 8.63 -25.31 9.28
CA ILE A 823 8.61 -23.84 9.45
C ILE A 823 8.84 -23.48 10.90
N LYS A 824 9.76 -22.57 11.14
CA LYS A 824 9.96 -21.89 12.42
C LYS A 824 9.69 -20.40 12.26
N HIS A 825 8.77 -19.89 13.05
CA HIS A 825 8.46 -18.47 13.18
C HIS A 825 8.95 -17.98 14.55
N GLN A 826 9.41 -16.73 14.67
CA GLN A 826 9.93 -16.16 15.93
C GLN A 826 8.91 -16.22 17.10
N PHE A 827 7.62 -16.26 16.81
CA PHE A 827 6.53 -16.40 17.79
C PHE A 827 6.05 -17.84 18.03
N ASN A 828 6.69 -18.85 17.47
CA ASN A 828 6.40 -20.21 17.91
C ASN A 828 6.74 -20.37 19.39
N SER A 829 5.93 -21.13 20.12
CA SER A 829 6.30 -21.56 21.47
C SER A 829 7.65 -22.30 21.43
N SER A 830 8.35 -22.30 22.58
CA SER A 830 9.61 -23.04 22.72
C SER A 830 9.46 -24.48 22.19
N ASP A 831 10.45 -24.92 21.40
CA ASP A 831 10.52 -26.26 20.82
C ASP A 831 9.40 -26.64 19.84
N LYS A 832 8.49 -25.73 19.49
CA LYS A 832 7.43 -25.97 18.52
C LYS A 832 7.78 -25.42 17.12
N ILE A 833 7.21 -26.09 16.12
CA ILE A 833 7.32 -25.77 14.70
C ILE A 833 5.95 -25.85 14.05
N PHE A 834 5.85 -25.41 12.81
CA PHE A 834 4.75 -25.73 11.91
C PHE A 834 5.18 -26.66 10.78
N TYR A 835 4.22 -27.39 10.24
CA TYR A 835 4.34 -28.09 8.97
C TYR A 835 3.60 -27.31 7.88
N LEU A 836 4.09 -27.36 6.62
CA LEU A 836 3.42 -26.67 5.51
C LEU A 836 2.73 -27.66 4.57
N GLY A 837 3.37 -28.76 4.20
CA GLY A 837 2.86 -29.76 3.25
C GLY A 837 2.19 -30.96 3.90
N GLY A 838 1.67 -31.87 3.07
CA GLY A 838 1.08 -33.12 3.51
C GLY A 838 -0.13 -33.00 4.42
N SER A 839 -0.44 -34.08 5.15
CA SER A 839 -1.57 -34.11 6.10
C SER A 839 -1.33 -33.22 7.33
N SER A 840 -0.07 -33.04 7.72
CA SER A 840 0.32 -32.23 8.88
C SER A 840 0.27 -30.71 8.61
N GLY A 841 0.11 -30.29 7.34
CA GLY A 841 0.03 -28.87 6.98
C GLY A 841 -1.16 -28.12 7.59
N THR A 842 -2.16 -28.83 8.08
CA THR A 842 -3.32 -28.24 8.78
C THR A 842 -3.14 -28.16 10.30
N ASP A 843 -2.11 -28.80 10.87
CA ASP A 843 -1.92 -28.84 12.32
C ASP A 843 -1.57 -27.46 12.90
N ALA A 844 -1.92 -27.26 14.18
CA ALA A 844 -1.40 -26.16 14.98
C ALA A 844 0.13 -26.33 15.18
N GLU A 845 0.78 -25.31 15.76
CA GLU A 845 2.19 -25.52 16.13
C GLU A 845 2.35 -26.74 17.04
N SER A 846 3.31 -27.60 16.73
CA SER A 846 3.53 -28.84 17.46
C SER A 846 4.99 -29.05 17.78
N THR A 847 5.25 -29.75 18.92
CA THR A 847 6.56 -30.29 19.20
C THR A 847 6.75 -31.50 18.28
N PRO A 848 7.85 -31.62 17.51
CA PRO A 848 8.11 -32.80 16.74
C PRO A 848 8.16 -34.02 17.67
N THR A 849 7.20 -34.94 17.54
CA THR A 849 7.10 -36.17 18.38
C THR A 849 7.14 -37.39 17.49
N GLY A 850 7.74 -38.45 18.00
CA GLY A 850 7.90 -39.70 17.22
C GLY A 850 9.22 -39.76 16.46
N GLY A 851 9.80 -40.91 16.42
CA GLY A 851 11.18 -41.23 16.08
C GLY A 851 11.81 -40.69 14.81
N ASN A 852 11.31 -39.68 14.15
CA ASN A 852 11.81 -39.27 12.82
C ASN A 852 11.85 -37.75 12.53
N GLN A 853 11.69 -36.86 13.52
CA GLN A 853 11.43 -35.46 13.20
C GLN A 853 12.44 -34.53 13.85
N GLY A 854 13.37 -34.02 13.04
CA GLY A 854 14.21 -32.87 13.42
C GLY A 854 13.46 -31.54 13.35
N LYS A 855 13.97 -30.52 14.00
CA LYS A 855 13.40 -29.17 14.10
C LYS A 855 14.42 -28.08 13.81
N ILE A 856 13.95 -26.90 13.48
CA ILE A 856 14.73 -25.67 13.58
C ILE A 856 14.65 -25.25 15.06
N ALA A 857 15.79 -24.96 15.68
CA ALA A 857 15.86 -24.47 17.04
C ALA A 857 15.16 -23.12 17.20
N ASN A 858 14.92 -22.70 18.45
CA ASN A 858 14.34 -21.40 18.71
C ASN A 858 15.18 -20.27 18.12
N LEU A 859 14.51 -19.33 17.41
CA LEU A 859 15.19 -18.25 16.70
C LEU A 859 15.76 -17.19 17.63
N ASP A 860 15.29 -17.09 18.88
CA ASP A 860 15.89 -16.27 19.95
C ASP A 860 17.31 -16.75 20.33
N GLY A 861 17.63 -18.02 20.09
CA GLY A 861 18.97 -18.57 20.21
C GLY A 861 19.83 -18.45 18.96
N ALA A 862 19.28 -18.00 17.83
CA ALA A 862 20.06 -17.74 16.62
C ALA A 862 20.88 -16.46 16.79
N THR A 863 21.97 -16.35 15.99
CA THR A 863 22.81 -15.15 15.97
C THR A 863 22.59 -14.36 14.68
N THR A 864 23.30 -13.23 14.52
CA THR A 864 23.29 -12.47 13.27
C THR A 864 23.98 -13.18 12.10
N THR A 865 24.70 -14.26 12.37
CA THR A 865 25.46 -15.02 11.34
C THR A 865 25.04 -16.45 11.16
N LYS A 866 24.47 -17.12 12.18
CA LYS A 866 24.13 -18.54 12.14
C LYS A 866 22.85 -18.87 12.91
N LEU A 867 22.15 -19.90 12.44
CA LEU A 867 21.00 -20.54 13.08
C LEU A 867 21.29 -22.03 13.30
N LYS A 868 20.47 -22.69 14.13
CA LYS A 868 20.70 -24.08 14.53
C LYS A 868 19.53 -24.98 14.10
N VAL A 869 19.84 -26.14 13.59
CA VAL A 869 18.90 -27.26 13.43
C VAL A 869 19.22 -28.36 14.45
N GLU A 870 18.18 -29.02 14.96
CA GLU A 870 18.27 -29.99 16.03
C GLU A 870 17.49 -31.27 15.71
N GLY A 871 17.99 -32.41 16.12
CA GLY A 871 17.28 -33.65 16.13
C GLY A 871 16.80 -34.02 17.52
N GLU A 872 15.78 -34.83 17.61
CA GLU A 872 15.31 -35.38 18.87
C GLU A 872 15.36 -36.95 18.81
N GLY A 873 15.97 -37.59 19.81
CA GLY A 873 16.03 -39.03 19.89
C GLY A 873 16.81 -39.77 18.78
N GLY A 874 17.76 -39.11 18.12
CA GLY A 874 18.57 -39.71 17.04
C GLY A 874 17.98 -39.54 15.64
N ASN A 875 16.87 -38.84 15.50
CA ASN A 875 16.16 -38.70 14.23
C ASN A 875 16.23 -37.27 13.68
N LEU A 876 16.84 -37.12 12.51
CA LEU A 876 17.21 -35.87 11.88
C LEU A 876 16.54 -35.69 10.51
N HIS A 877 15.60 -36.53 10.14
CA HIS A 877 15.11 -36.71 8.76
C HIS A 877 14.67 -35.44 8.07
N ASN A 878 14.04 -34.54 8.78
CA ASN A 878 13.54 -33.31 8.17
C ASN A 878 14.62 -32.18 8.04
N VAL A 879 15.77 -32.30 8.73
CA VAL A 879 16.70 -31.16 8.83
C VAL A 879 18.18 -31.48 8.71
N ASN A 880 18.70 -32.68 9.12
CA ASN A 880 20.15 -32.91 9.23
C ASN A 880 20.62 -34.41 9.12
N VAL A 881 19.98 -35.25 8.32
CA VAL A 881 20.46 -36.61 8.06
C VAL A 881 21.82 -36.55 7.34
N ASN A 882 22.75 -37.36 7.77
CA ASN A 882 24.09 -37.46 7.16
C ASN A 882 24.02 -37.75 5.64
N GLY A 883 24.64 -36.90 4.85
CA GLY A 883 24.70 -37.00 3.40
C GLY A 883 23.40 -36.61 2.67
N GLN A 884 22.32 -36.28 3.39
CA GLN A 884 21.09 -35.79 2.79
C GLN A 884 21.19 -34.30 2.49
N ALA A 885 20.78 -33.88 1.30
CA ALA A 885 20.73 -32.46 0.91
C ALA A 885 19.43 -31.80 1.35
N TYR A 886 19.52 -30.52 1.72
CA TYR A 886 18.42 -29.68 2.19
C TYR A 886 18.44 -28.32 1.53
N VAL A 887 17.24 -27.74 1.27
CA VAL A 887 17.05 -26.32 1.00
C VAL A 887 16.51 -25.64 2.24
N MET A 888 16.94 -24.42 2.48
CA MET A 888 16.45 -23.59 3.57
C MET A 888 16.25 -22.16 3.09
N TYR A 889 15.13 -21.56 3.45
CA TYR A 889 14.81 -20.16 3.15
C TYR A 889 14.69 -19.43 4.48
N ALA A 890 15.62 -18.50 4.74
CA ALA A 890 15.68 -17.76 5.98
C ALA A 890 15.41 -16.27 5.73
N PHE A 891 14.55 -15.69 6.56
CA PHE A 891 14.12 -14.30 6.43
C PHE A 891 14.32 -13.57 7.75
N ALA A 892 14.96 -12.40 7.69
CA ALA A 892 15.07 -11.46 8.79
C ALA A 892 14.07 -10.30 8.59
N GLU A 893 13.52 -9.78 9.67
CA GLU A 893 12.61 -8.65 9.63
C GLU A 893 13.36 -7.37 9.22
N ILE A 894 12.81 -6.67 8.23
CA ILE A 894 13.35 -5.41 7.70
C ILE A 894 12.26 -4.34 7.79
N PRO A 895 12.42 -3.32 8.65
CA PRO A 895 11.46 -2.24 8.78
C PRO A 895 11.10 -1.60 7.45
N GLY A 896 9.80 -1.41 7.20
CA GLY A 896 9.27 -0.88 5.96
C GLY A 896 9.25 -1.85 4.77
N PHE A 897 9.80 -3.08 4.90
CA PHE A 897 9.83 -4.05 3.81
C PHE A 897 9.28 -5.43 4.17
N SER A 898 9.62 -5.99 5.33
CA SER A 898 9.07 -7.28 5.77
C SER A 898 8.69 -7.25 7.24
N SER A 899 7.63 -7.97 7.60
CA SER A 899 7.16 -8.09 8.98
C SER A 899 6.73 -9.52 9.27
N PHE A 900 7.23 -10.06 10.37
CA PHE A 900 6.96 -11.42 10.84
C PHE A 900 6.39 -11.34 12.25
N GLY A 901 5.09 -11.26 12.40
CA GLY A 901 4.41 -10.96 13.64
C GLY A 901 3.37 -12.00 14.04
N GLN A 902 2.67 -11.68 15.10
CA GLN A 902 1.50 -12.42 15.56
C GLN A 902 0.32 -11.48 15.79
N TYR A 903 -0.88 -12.02 15.72
CA TYR A 903 -2.09 -11.31 16.11
C TYR A 903 -3.08 -12.23 16.80
N TYR A 904 -4.07 -11.64 17.44
CA TYR A 904 -5.11 -12.33 18.18
C TYR A 904 -6.45 -12.19 17.45
N GLY A 905 -7.15 -13.31 17.23
CA GLY A 905 -8.44 -13.35 16.54
C GLY A 905 -9.59 -12.84 17.43
N ARG A 906 -10.54 -12.13 16.82
CA ARG A 906 -11.69 -11.52 17.50
C ARG A 906 -12.92 -11.64 16.62
N THR A 907 -13.97 -12.31 17.14
CA THR A 907 -15.25 -12.47 16.47
C THR A 907 -16.42 -11.86 17.25
N ASP A 908 -16.12 -11.33 18.43
CA ASP A 908 -17.09 -10.87 19.43
C ASP A 908 -17.78 -9.54 19.08
N PHE A 909 -17.33 -8.85 18.01
CA PHE A 909 -17.87 -7.54 17.62
C PHE A 909 -17.90 -7.33 16.11
N SER A 910 -19.01 -6.90 15.57
CA SER A 910 -19.31 -6.79 14.14
C SER A 910 -18.42 -5.80 13.33
N ASN A 911 -17.63 -4.94 13.97
CA ASN A 911 -16.78 -3.95 13.29
C ASN A 911 -15.38 -3.77 13.88
N ALA A 912 -14.99 -4.55 14.90
CA ALA A 912 -13.69 -4.42 15.57
C ALA A 912 -12.74 -5.57 15.29
N PHE A 913 -12.73 -6.04 14.06
CA PHE A 913 -11.77 -7.06 13.60
C PHE A 913 -10.32 -6.60 13.78
N PRO A 914 -9.37 -7.53 13.96
CA PRO A 914 -7.98 -7.19 14.19
C PRO A 914 -7.41 -6.35 13.05
N PHE A 915 -6.68 -5.29 13.40
CA PHE A 915 -5.76 -4.59 12.52
C PHE A 915 -4.33 -4.99 12.86
N ILE A 916 -3.56 -5.33 11.86
CA ILE A 916 -2.19 -5.81 11.99
C ILE A 916 -1.24 -4.80 11.35
N PRO A 917 -0.54 -3.98 12.15
CA PRO A 917 0.40 -2.99 11.63
C PRO A 917 1.67 -3.69 11.15
N CYS A 918 2.11 -3.34 9.94
CA CYS A 918 3.32 -3.86 9.31
C CYS A 918 4.37 -2.75 9.06
N GLY A 919 3.97 -1.46 9.09
CA GLY A 919 4.83 -0.34 8.71
C GLY A 919 4.99 -0.16 7.19
N PHE A 920 4.14 -0.83 6.40
CA PHE A 920 4.14 -0.76 4.93
C PHE A 920 2.81 -1.26 4.36
N THR A 921 2.58 -0.96 3.07
CA THR A 921 1.49 -1.58 2.29
C THR A 921 1.89 -3.00 1.90
N PRO A 922 1.18 -4.07 2.33
CA PRO A 922 1.52 -5.42 1.97
C PRO A 922 1.33 -5.73 0.47
N ARG A 923 2.30 -6.45 -0.13
CA ARG A 923 2.20 -7.09 -1.44
C ARG A 923 1.75 -8.55 -1.31
N PHE A 924 2.22 -9.21 -0.24
CA PHE A 924 2.01 -10.62 0.04
C PHE A 924 1.91 -10.84 1.55
N ILE A 925 0.98 -11.68 1.95
CA ILE A 925 0.78 -12.10 3.33
C ILE A 925 0.57 -13.61 3.33
N ILE A 926 1.32 -14.33 4.15
CA ILE A 926 1.05 -15.73 4.49
C ILE A 926 0.80 -15.82 5.99
N GLY A 927 -0.23 -16.56 6.40
CA GLY A 927 -0.57 -16.68 7.81
C GLY A 927 -1.11 -18.05 8.20
N LYS A 928 -1.09 -18.31 9.53
CA LYS A 928 -1.47 -19.59 10.12
C LYS A 928 -1.95 -19.39 11.55
N THR A 929 -2.99 -20.13 11.96
CA THR A 929 -3.32 -20.27 13.39
C THR A 929 -2.24 -21.04 14.12
N ARG A 930 -1.88 -20.55 15.33
CA ARG A 930 -0.81 -21.12 16.14
C ARG A 930 -1.30 -22.18 17.12
N ASN A 931 -2.42 -21.98 17.75
CA ASN A 931 -2.88 -22.78 18.90
C ASN A 931 -4.11 -23.66 18.61
N VAL A 932 -4.66 -23.65 17.41
CA VAL A 932 -5.84 -24.42 17.03
C VAL A 932 -5.64 -25.08 15.65
N GLY A 933 -5.86 -26.39 15.60
CA GLY A 933 -5.90 -27.19 14.38
C GLY A 933 -7.15 -28.09 14.33
N PRO A 934 -7.52 -28.67 13.18
CA PRO A 934 -6.90 -28.43 11.87
C PRO A 934 -7.35 -27.13 11.23
N ARG A 935 -6.42 -26.38 10.68
CA ARG A 935 -6.65 -25.15 9.91
C ARG A 935 -5.61 -25.05 8.79
N ASP A 936 -5.99 -24.56 7.63
CA ASP A 936 -5.07 -24.36 6.52
C ASP A 936 -4.16 -23.14 6.74
N TRP A 937 -3.02 -23.11 6.09
CA TRP A 937 -2.27 -21.90 5.78
C TRP A 937 -3.06 -21.09 4.76
N TYR A 938 -2.95 -19.76 4.81
CA TYR A 938 -3.58 -18.89 3.83
C TYR A 938 -2.58 -17.89 3.26
N ILE A 939 -2.77 -17.53 1.98
CA ILE A 939 -2.01 -16.49 1.27
C ILE A 939 -2.99 -15.50 0.68
N HIS A 940 -2.75 -14.22 0.98
CA HIS A 940 -3.33 -13.09 0.26
C HIS A 940 -2.24 -12.29 -0.44
N ASP A 941 -2.52 -11.76 -1.61
CA ASP A 941 -1.63 -10.85 -2.34
C ASP A 941 -2.42 -9.72 -2.99
N SER A 942 -1.71 -8.64 -3.31
CA SER A 942 -2.31 -7.49 -3.98
C SER A 942 -2.28 -7.59 -5.51
N GLN A 943 -1.86 -8.74 -6.06
CA GLN A 943 -1.74 -8.93 -7.50
C GLN A 943 -2.94 -9.62 -8.15
N ARG A 944 -3.48 -10.68 -7.50
CA ARG A 944 -4.52 -11.53 -8.12
C ARG A 944 -5.89 -10.88 -8.16
N ASP A 945 -6.16 -9.97 -7.25
CA ASP A 945 -7.48 -9.36 -7.08
C ASP A 945 -7.43 -7.83 -7.21
N PRO A 946 -6.79 -7.29 -8.27
CA PRO A 946 -6.76 -5.84 -8.47
C PRO A 946 -8.09 -5.29 -9.00
N ARG A 947 -9.05 -6.18 -9.40
CA ARG A 947 -10.30 -5.81 -10.07
C ARG A 947 -11.45 -6.78 -9.75
N ASP A 948 -11.52 -7.30 -8.52
CA ASP A 948 -12.73 -7.98 -8.06
C ASP A 948 -13.90 -7.00 -8.23
N PRO A 949 -15.05 -7.40 -8.79
CA PRO A 949 -16.22 -6.56 -8.88
C PRO A 949 -16.70 -5.99 -7.52
N ILE A 950 -16.16 -6.49 -6.41
CA ILE A 950 -16.39 -5.98 -5.04
C ILE A 950 -15.40 -4.85 -4.65
N GLY A 951 -14.38 -4.57 -5.49
CA GLY A 951 -13.40 -3.47 -5.29
C GLY A 951 -12.03 -3.90 -4.75
N TYR A 952 -11.07 -2.95 -4.76
CA TYR A 952 -9.66 -3.19 -4.41
C TYR A 952 -9.44 -3.64 -2.96
N ASN A 953 -10.25 -3.16 -2.05
CA ASN A 953 -10.49 -3.66 -0.70
C ASN A 953 -12.00 -3.82 -0.58
N GLU A 954 -12.49 -4.87 -0.18
CA GLU A 954 -12.09 -6.01 0.62
C GLU A 954 -11.54 -7.14 -0.29
N ARG A 955 -10.35 -7.68 0.01
CA ARG A 955 -9.77 -8.79 -0.76
C ARG A 955 -10.32 -10.10 -0.25
N THR A 956 -11.05 -10.81 -1.08
CA THR A 956 -11.73 -12.06 -0.71
C THR A 956 -11.05 -13.31 -1.25
N LYS A 957 -10.17 -13.15 -2.26
CA LYS A 957 -9.46 -14.26 -2.90
C LYS A 957 -8.23 -14.69 -2.09
N CYS A 958 -8.21 -15.97 -1.73
CA CYS A 958 -7.20 -16.57 -0.87
C CYS A 958 -6.64 -17.84 -1.53
N MET A 959 -5.36 -18.13 -1.34
CA MET A 959 -4.70 -19.36 -1.73
C MET A 959 -4.31 -20.16 -0.50
N LEU A 960 -4.37 -21.49 -0.61
CA LEU A 960 -3.99 -22.43 0.45
C LEU A 960 -2.69 -23.13 0.06
N PRO A 961 -1.52 -22.74 0.60
CA PRO A 961 -0.23 -23.28 0.16
C PRO A 961 -0.02 -24.75 0.55
N ASN A 962 -0.75 -25.25 1.53
CA ASN A 962 -0.75 -26.66 1.94
C ASN A 962 -1.73 -27.54 1.13
N LYS A 963 -2.42 -26.99 0.12
CA LYS A 963 -3.40 -27.70 -0.72
C LYS A 963 -3.16 -27.49 -2.22
N SER A 964 -3.68 -28.40 -3.03
CA SER A 964 -3.70 -28.27 -4.49
C SER A 964 -4.90 -27.47 -5.02
N ASP A 965 -5.79 -27.02 -4.16
CA ASP A 965 -7.04 -26.33 -4.52
C ASP A 965 -6.79 -25.11 -5.43
N ALA A 966 -7.79 -24.76 -6.22
CA ALA A 966 -7.86 -23.43 -6.87
C ALA A 966 -7.93 -22.33 -5.81
N GLU A 967 -7.87 -21.07 -6.22
CA GLU A 967 -8.14 -19.98 -5.28
C GLU A 967 -9.54 -20.10 -4.70
N VAL A 968 -9.66 -19.80 -3.42
CA VAL A 968 -10.92 -19.88 -2.67
C VAL A 968 -11.39 -18.49 -2.27
N THR A 969 -12.70 -18.29 -2.24
CA THR A 969 -13.30 -17.07 -1.72
C THR A 969 -13.57 -17.25 -0.23
N GLN A 970 -12.58 -16.92 0.58
CA GLN A 970 -12.64 -17.03 2.03
C GLN A 970 -11.76 -15.94 2.64
N GLN A 971 -11.96 -15.62 3.92
CA GLN A 971 -11.02 -14.82 4.71
C GLN A 971 -10.75 -13.42 4.13
N ALA A 972 -11.83 -12.62 3.99
CA ALA A 972 -11.70 -11.24 3.53
C ALA A 972 -10.73 -10.40 4.37
N ILE A 973 -9.86 -9.63 3.71
CA ILE A 973 -8.93 -8.68 4.34
C ILE A 973 -8.89 -7.36 3.56
N ASP A 974 -8.62 -6.26 4.27
CA ASP A 974 -8.16 -5.03 3.63
C ASP A 974 -6.62 -4.95 3.75
N MET A 975 -5.94 -4.63 2.67
CA MET A 975 -4.53 -4.22 2.68
C MET A 975 -4.49 -2.71 2.58
N VAL A 976 -3.80 -2.05 3.52
CA VAL A 976 -3.73 -0.59 3.61
C VAL A 976 -2.30 -0.12 3.78
N SER A 977 -2.07 1.18 3.73
CA SER A 977 -0.74 1.82 3.68
C SER A 977 0.25 1.40 4.76
N ASN A 978 -0.25 0.98 5.94
CA ASN A 978 0.58 0.65 7.11
C ASN A 978 0.37 -0.77 7.65
N GLY A 979 -0.35 -1.64 6.90
CA GLY A 979 -0.62 -3.02 7.33
C GLY A 979 -1.87 -3.61 6.69
N PHE A 980 -2.53 -4.50 7.43
CA PHE A 980 -3.76 -5.15 6.94
C PHE A 980 -4.81 -5.32 8.04
N LYS A 981 -6.07 -5.35 7.65
CA LYS A 981 -7.21 -5.56 8.54
C LYS A 981 -7.99 -6.80 8.12
N ILE A 982 -8.23 -7.70 9.09
CA ILE A 982 -9.11 -8.84 8.86
C ILE A 982 -10.56 -8.33 8.75
N ARG A 983 -11.36 -8.93 7.84
CA ARG A 983 -12.75 -8.54 7.58
C ARG A 983 -13.73 -9.71 7.65
N ASN A 984 -13.35 -10.78 8.31
CA ASN A 984 -14.16 -12.00 8.40
C ASN A 984 -14.10 -12.62 9.81
N THR A 985 -14.96 -13.58 10.07
CA THR A 985 -15.04 -14.38 11.31
C THR A 985 -14.55 -15.81 11.12
N SER A 986 -13.84 -16.11 10.02
CA SER A 986 -13.34 -17.46 9.73
C SER A 986 -12.31 -17.89 10.76
N GLY A 987 -12.48 -19.07 11.35
CA GLY A 987 -11.49 -19.66 12.27
C GLY A 987 -10.11 -19.88 11.66
N GLY A 988 -9.96 -19.84 10.33
CA GLY A 988 -8.68 -19.92 9.63
C GLY A 988 -7.83 -18.65 9.79
N SER A 989 -8.45 -17.48 9.93
CA SER A 989 -7.77 -16.20 10.06
C SER A 989 -8.28 -15.32 11.21
N ASN A 990 -9.44 -15.59 11.81
CA ASN A 990 -10.03 -14.76 12.86
C ASN A 990 -10.97 -15.55 13.80
N GLY A 991 -10.60 -16.73 14.26
CA GLY A 991 -11.33 -17.41 15.34
C GLY A 991 -11.18 -16.67 16.66
N ASN A 992 -12.26 -16.56 17.43
CA ASN A 992 -12.21 -15.90 18.74
C ASN A 992 -11.21 -16.59 19.65
N THR A 993 -10.38 -15.83 20.34
CA THR A 993 -9.33 -16.28 21.26
C THR A 993 -8.17 -17.07 20.63
N ASN A 994 -8.11 -17.16 19.29
CA ASN A 994 -7.01 -17.83 18.61
C ASN A 994 -5.81 -16.91 18.38
N TYR A 995 -4.62 -17.49 18.46
CA TYR A 995 -3.38 -16.82 18.06
C TYR A 995 -3.04 -17.17 16.63
N TYR A 996 -2.57 -16.21 15.88
CA TYR A 996 -2.11 -16.33 14.50
C TYR A 996 -0.70 -15.81 14.36
N VAL A 997 0.10 -16.46 13.53
CA VAL A 997 1.36 -15.91 13.04
C VAL A 997 1.18 -15.47 11.58
N TYR A 998 1.96 -14.49 11.17
CA TYR A 998 1.99 -14.04 9.78
C TYR A 998 3.41 -13.69 9.34
N ALA A 999 3.63 -13.81 8.04
CA ALA A 999 4.77 -13.23 7.34
C ALA A 999 4.24 -12.37 6.20
N ALA A 1000 4.74 -11.14 6.10
CA ALA A 1000 4.30 -10.17 5.09
C ALA A 1000 5.50 -9.46 4.45
N TRP A 1001 5.37 -9.17 3.14
CA TRP A 1001 6.34 -8.39 2.36
C TRP A 1001 5.67 -7.20 1.70
N ALA A 1002 6.42 -6.10 1.61
CA ALA A 1002 5.93 -4.80 1.20
C ALA A 1002 5.70 -4.70 -0.31
N ARG A 1003 4.62 -3.99 -0.67
CA ARG A 1003 4.48 -3.28 -1.94
C ARG A 1003 5.27 -1.98 -1.90
N ASN A 1004 5.01 -1.16 -0.86
CA ASN A 1004 5.70 0.09 -0.57
C ASN A 1004 5.87 0.27 0.93
N PRO A 1005 7.02 0.82 1.39
CA PRO A 1005 7.16 1.28 2.77
C PRO A 1005 6.19 2.44 3.05
N PHE A 1006 5.78 2.63 4.31
CA PHE A 1006 4.84 3.70 4.71
C PHE A 1006 5.30 5.09 4.28
N LYS A 1007 6.62 5.34 4.22
CA LYS A 1007 7.20 6.60 3.71
C LYS A 1007 6.68 6.99 2.32
N HIS A 1008 6.44 6.01 1.44
CA HIS A 1008 5.99 6.19 0.06
C HIS A 1008 4.60 5.60 -0.19
N ALA A 1009 3.90 5.19 0.86
CA ALA A 1009 2.57 4.62 0.73
C ALA A 1009 1.55 5.70 0.36
N ILE A 1010 0.66 5.31 -0.53
CA ILE A 1010 -0.55 6.05 -0.93
C ILE A 1010 -1.77 5.30 -0.43
N GLY A 1011 -2.94 5.95 -0.34
CA GLY A 1011 -4.17 5.31 0.14
C GLY A 1011 -4.61 4.15 -0.77
N GLU A 1012 -5.03 3.03 -0.16
CA GLU A 1012 -5.39 1.77 -0.85
C GLU A 1012 -6.90 1.46 -0.77
#